data_67a9d717769c9399c2fb893a0428e7d4
#
_entry.id   67a9d717769c9399c2fb893a0428e7d4
#
_cell.length_a   1.000
_cell.length_b   1.000
_cell.length_c   1.000
_cell.angle_alpha   90.00
_cell.angle_beta   90.00
_cell.angle_gamma   90.00
#
_symmetry.space_group_name_H-M   'P 1'
#
loop_
_entity.id
_entity.type
_entity.pdbx_description
1 polymer ?
#
loop_
_entity_poly.entity_id
_entity_poly.type
_entity_poly.pdbx_seq_one_letter_code
_entity_poly.pdbx_strand_id
1 'polypeptide(L)'
;MNMSKKFDKRKKVVYDLICDDLYTPMKFKELAMLLRVAKEDRDELRQILESLEQEGKIYLSKRGKYCKGHAKRLTGVFRASLKGFGFVVLDEDGSADVFIGEDDICGAFDGDHVEIVLTKEPEGRSREGKIVKILERGLSKVVGLYRMKPGKKFGFVIPDNQRLDQDIFVPVEKSRGAVDGHKVVVELTSYGENGKKPEGKIVEIIGHLNDPGTDIMSIVKGYDLPVEFPDKVLRQAERVAKPVSEADMNGRKDLRDWQMVTIDGEDAKDLDDAVSLVKDGENYILGVHIADVTNYVQENSALDREALERGTSVYLVDRVIPMLPHTLSNGMCSLNAGEDRLALSCIMTVDPSGEVIAHEIGETVIHVNRRMSYTSVKKILTDHDEAETEEYRELIPMFERMQELSGILRARRKKRGSIDFDFPETKMILDENGKPVDIRPYDRNVATKIIEDFMLLANETVAEDGYWQELPFLYRSHETPDEEKIRTLATFINNFGYSMHIGVNEIRPKEIQKLLTKVEDTPEEAMISRLALRSMKQAKYTVENDGHFGLAANYYTHFTSPIRRYPDLQIHRIIKDNLRGRMNADKMEHYRSILPEVAKRSSEMERRADEAERETVKLKKVEYMQAHIGEEFEGVISGITKWGMYVELPNTIEGLVHVTNMTDDHYEYNEERYEMMGMHTRKVYKLGEGLRVRVLDADRLMRTIDFKIVNQGGAGDGEE
;
A
#
# COMPACT_ATOMS: atom_id res chain seq x y z
N MET A 1 22.96 -4.10 52.08
CA MET A 1 22.03 -2.95 52.16
C MET A 1 22.71 -1.56 52.16
N ASN A 2 23.99 -1.41 52.51
CA ASN A 2 24.67 -0.11 52.53
C ASN A 2 25.32 0.33 51.19
N MET A 3 25.69 -0.58 50.27
CA MET A 3 26.32 -0.23 49.00
C MET A 3 25.33 0.37 47.98
N SER A 4 24.11 -0.14 47.87
CA SER A 4 23.09 0.39 46.98
C SER A 4 22.70 1.84 47.30
N LYS A 5 22.46 2.15 48.58
CA LYS A 5 22.14 3.53 49.00
C LYS A 5 23.26 4.56 48.74
N LYS A 6 24.53 4.12 48.76
CA LYS A 6 25.68 4.98 48.48
C LYS A 6 25.81 5.25 46.99
N PHE A 7 25.57 4.23 46.15
CA PHE A 7 25.55 4.34 44.71
C PHE A 7 24.44 5.29 44.25
N ASP A 8 23.21 5.11 44.75
CA ASP A 8 22.06 5.96 44.39
C ASP A 8 22.27 7.43 44.80
N LYS A 9 22.93 7.67 45.93
CA LYS A 9 23.26 9.03 46.37
C LYS A 9 24.31 9.68 45.44
N ARG A 10 25.34 8.95 45.03
CA ARG A 10 26.36 9.41 44.07
C ARG A 10 25.76 9.65 42.70
N LYS A 11 24.89 8.75 42.25
CA LYS A 11 24.17 8.85 40.99
C LYS A 11 23.31 10.12 40.94
N LYS A 12 22.62 10.45 42.05
CA LYS A 12 21.84 11.69 42.12
C LYS A 12 22.74 12.93 42.02
N VAL A 13 23.90 12.97 42.66
CA VAL A 13 24.85 14.10 42.58
C VAL A 13 25.35 14.30 41.15
N VAL A 14 25.68 13.21 40.43
CA VAL A 14 26.13 13.27 39.02
C VAL A 14 25.01 13.79 38.13
N TYR A 15 23.77 13.33 38.34
CA TYR A 15 22.60 13.78 37.59
C TYR A 15 22.30 15.25 37.84
N ASP A 16 22.26 15.69 39.12
CA ASP A 16 21.97 17.06 39.48
C ASP A 16 23.03 18.04 38.88
N LEU A 17 24.30 17.62 38.82
CA LEU A 17 25.36 18.38 38.16
C LEU A 17 25.11 18.54 36.66
N ILE A 18 24.73 17.45 35.95
CA ILE A 18 24.50 17.47 34.51
C ILE A 18 23.22 18.26 34.16
N CYS A 19 22.29 18.35 35.09
CA CYS A 19 21.06 19.12 34.96
C CYS A 19 21.19 20.60 35.31
N ASP A 20 22.31 21.03 35.90
CA ASP A 20 22.55 22.43 36.28
C ASP A 20 22.62 23.34 35.04
N ASP A 21 22.00 24.52 35.09
CA ASP A 21 21.92 25.47 33.98
C ASP A 21 23.28 26.01 33.53
N LEU A 22 24.28 25.95 34.41
CA LEU A 22 25.68 26.34 34.12
C LEU A 22 26.53 25.18 33.60
N TYR A 23 25.97 23.96 33.51
CA TYR A 23 26.71 22.81 33.04
C TYR A 23 26.94 22.88 31.52
N THR A 24 28.20 22.81 31.12
CA THR A 24 28.58 22.65 29.70
C THR A 24 28.90 21.19 29.41
N PRO A 25 28.40 20.60 28.30
CA PRO A 25 28.65 19.20 27.97
C PRO A 25 30.14 18.83 28.02
N MET A 26 30.49 17.84 28.84
CA MET A 26 31.86 17.41 29.11
C MET A 26 32.12 15.96 28.72
N LYS A 27 33.38 15.64 28.41
CA LYS A 27 33.83 14.26 28.22
C LYS A 27 34.04 13.58 29.59
N PHE A 28 34.06 12.24 29.60
CA PHE A 28 34.28 11.44 30.81
C PHE A 28 35.45 11.93 31.67
N LYS A 29 36.60 12.22 31.06
CA LYS A 29 37.80 12.69 31.79
C LYS A 29 37.60 14.06 32.43
N GLU A 30 36.89 14.96 31.78
CA GLU A 30 36.58 16.31 32.25
C GLU A 30 35.58 16.24 33.39
N LEU A 31 34.56 15.40 33.27
CA LEU A 31 33.54 15.16 34.30
C LEU A 31 34.15 14.52 35.56
N ALA A 32 35.03 13.52 35.39
CA ALA A 32 35.75 12.91 36.51
C ALA A 32 36.66 13.89 37.25
N MET A 33 37.29 14.84 36.53
CA MET A 33 38.08 15.91 37.15
C MET A 33 37.20 16.90 37.90
N LEU A 34 36.09 17.35 37.32
CA LEU A 34 35.16 18.28 37.94
C LEU A 34 34.58 17.70 39.23
N LEU A 35 34.21 16.43 39.22
CA LEU A 35 33.68 15.68 40.36
C LEU A 35 34.78 15.24 41.37
N ARG A 36 36.06 15.49 41.07
CA ARG A 36 37.23 15.06 41.86
C ARG A 36 37.24 13.56 42.16
N VAL A 37 36.86 12.73 41.16
CA VAL A 37 36.80 11.27 41.33
C VAL A 37 38.21 10.68 41.23
N ALA A 38 38.63 9.94 42.29
CA ALA A 38 39.88 9.23 42.34
C ALA A 38 40.00 8.18 41.23
N LYS A 39 41.22 7.83 40.77
CA LYS A 39 41.41 6.87 39.67
C LYS A 39 40.74 5.53 39.95
N GLU A 40 40.72 5.11 41.20
CA GLU A 40 40.15 3.83 41.66
C GLU A 40 38.61 3.82 41.62
N ASP A 41 37.95 5.01 41.75
CA ASP A 41 36.49 5.15 41.73
C ASP A 41 35.92 5.46 40.33
N ARG A 42 36.77 5.52 39.29
CA ARG A 42 36.32 5.88 37.91
C ARG A 42 35.42 4.86 37.28
N ASP A 43 35.56 3.60 37.64
CA ASP A 43 34.69 2.55 37.14
C ASP A 43 33.28 2.65 37.72
N GLU A 44 33.16 3.08 39.00
CA GLU A 44 31.86 3.40 39.60
C GLU A 44 31.23 4.61 38.94
N LEU A 45 31.97 5.66 38.60
CA LEU A 45 31.46 6.81 37.83
C LEU A 45 30.96 6.37 36.44
N ARG A 46 31.67 5.45 35.73
CA ARG A 46 31.24 4.91 34.47
C ARG A 46 29.92 4.17 34.59
N GLN A 47 29.79 3.29 35.57
CA GLN A 47 28.53 2.57 35.87
C GLN A 47 27.37 3.53 36.20
N ILE A 48 27.65 4.62 36.93
CA ILE A 48 26.66 5.66 37.23
C ILE A 48 26.17 6.34 35.92
N LEU A 49 27.13 6.74 35.05
CA LEU A 49 26.78 7.41 33.79
C LEU A 49 26.02 6.47 32.83
N GLU A 50 26.45 5.21 32.70
CA GLU A 50 25.75 4.18 31.96
C GLU A 50 24.32 3.95 32.48
N SER A 51 24.19 3.90 33.81
CA SER A 51 22.87 3.76 34.45
C SER A 51 21.96 4.98 34.19
N LEU A 52 22.50 6.20 34.25
CA LEU A 52 21.76 7.43 33.92
C LEU A 52 21.40 7.52 32.43
N GLU A 53 22.25 7.02 31.57
CA GLU A 53 22.00 6.93 30.11
C GLU A 53 20.92 5.89 29.80
N GLN A 54 20.97 4.71 30.42
CA GLN A 54 19.92 3.69 30.33
C GLN A 54 18.56 4.18 30.85
N GLU A 55 18.57 5.06 31.86
CA GLU A 55 17.36 5.72 32.38
C GLU A 55 16.89 6.89 31.50
N GLY A 56 17.59 7.21 30.42
CA GLY A 56 17.29 8.34 29.54
C GLY A 56 17.45 9.72 30.18
N LYS A 57 18.07 9.78 31.35
CA LYS A 57 18.30 11.03 32.11
C LYS A 57 19.44 11.88 31.56
N ILE A 58 20.40 11.22 30.89
CA ILE A 58 21.52 11.84 30.19
C ILE A 58 21.75 11.11 28.87
N TYR A 59 22.46 11.73 27.93
CA TYR A 59 22.91 11.06 26.71
C TYR A 59 24.35 11.42 26.38
N LEU A 60 25.05 10.50 25.69
CA LEU A 60 26.39 10.72 25.18
C LEU A 60 26.31 11.27 23.74
N SER A 61 26.78 12.50 23.50
CA SER A 61 26.79 13.12 22.17
C SER A 61 27.82 12.45 21.25
N LYS A 62 27.69 12.61 19.92
CA LYS A 62 28.66 12.14 18.90
C LYS A 62 30.11 12.60 19.15
N ARG A 63 30.28 13.66 19.91
CA ARG A 63 31.61 14.18 20.31
C ARG A 63 32.13 13.56 21.63
N GLY A 64 31.43 12.55 22.17
CA GLY A 64 31.79 11.88 23.41
C GLY A 64 31.58 12.72 24.65
N LYS A 65 30.62 13.65 24.67
CA LYS A 65 30.28 14.52 25.79
C LYS A 65 28.91 14.12 26.39
N TYR A 66 28.81 14.09 27.70
CA TYR A 66 27.57 13.83 28.43
C TYR A 66 26.71 15.08 28.46
N CYS A 67 25.45 14.93 28.07
CA CYS A 67 24.44 15.99 27.96
C CYS A 67 23.22 15.62 28.82
N LYS A 68 22.45 16.64 29.27
CA LYS A 68 21.14 16.45 29.89
C LYS A 68 20.18 15.79 28.88
N GLY A 69 19.60 14.67 29.27
CA GLY A 69 18.56 14.01 28.46
C GLY A 69 17.24 14.77 28.55
N HIS A 70 16.51 14.86 27.47
CA HIS A 70 15.11 15.30 27.50
C HIS A 70 14.28 14.15 28.04
N ALA A 71 13.68 14.32 29.21
CA ALA A 71 13.04 13.26 30.00
C ALA A 71 11.72 12.71 29.39
N LYS A 72 11.33 13.10 28.18
CA LYS A 72 10.12 12.60 27.53
C LYS A 72 10.44 11.27 26.87
N ARG A 73 10.04 10.16 27.50
CA ARG A 73 10.02 8.84 26.89
C ARG A 73 8.80 8.75 26.00
N LEU A 74 8.98 8.29 24.78
CA LEU A 74 7.93 8.09 23.79
C LEU A 74 7.96 6.64 23.35
N THR A 75 6.83 6.12 22.95
CA THR A 75 6.70 4.78 22.40
C THR A 75 6.19 4.86 20.96
N GLY A 76 6.56 3.86 20.18
CA GLY A 76 6.13 3.77 18.77
C GLY A 76 6.77 2.61 18.04
N VAL A 77 6.43 2.46 16.77
CA VAL A 77 6.91 1.39 15.91
C VAL A 77 8.14 1.85 15.13
N PHE A 78 9.23 1.12 15.23
CA PHE A 78 10.45 1.39 14.48
C PHE A 78 10.31 0.93 13.02
N ARG A 79 10.66 1.81 12.09
CA ARG A 79 10.70 1.57 10.65
C ARG A 79 12.13 1.73 10.16
N ALA A 80 12.75 0.61 9.80
CA ALA A 80 14.11 0.58 9.29
C ALA A 80 14.20 1.08 7.85
N SER A 81 15.27 1.82 7.55
CA SER A 81 15.65 2.21 6.19
C SER A 81 16.77 1.29 5.70
N LEU A 82 16.82 1.05 4.38
CA LEU A 82 17.90 0.32 3.70
C LEU A 82 19.30 0.95 3.89
N LYS A 83 19.38 2.17 4.45
CA LYS A 83 20.62 2.93 4.64
C LYS A 83 21.19 2.83 6.06
N GLY A 84 20.69 1.91 6.88
CA GLY A 84 21.18 1.69 8.25
C GLY A 84 20.66 2.69 9.29
N PHE A 85 19.74 3.59 8.96
CA PHE A 85 18.99 4.43 9.91
C PHE A 85 17.50 4.05 9.90
N GLY A 86 16.69 4.66 10.74
CA GLY A 86 15.23 4.45 10.70
C GLY A 86 14.46 5.59 11.32
N PHE A 87 13.15 5.39 11.41
CA PHE A 87 12.22 6.33 12.05
C PHE A 87 11.35 5.58 13.04
N VAL A 88 10.95 6.23 14.11
CA VAL A 88 9.91 5.71 15.00
C VAL A 88 8.64 6.48 14.75
N VAL A 89 7.62 5.76 14.25
CA VAL A 89 6.25 6.25 14.15
C VAL A 89 5.64 6.16 15.53
N LEU A 90 5.30 7.31 16.11
CA LEU A 90 4.83 7.38 17.49
C LEU A 90 3.40 6.85 17.62
N ASP A 91 3.07 6.30 18.80
CA ASP A 91 1.72 5.80 19.11
C ASP A 91 0.71 6.96 19.30
N GLU A 92 1.17 8.19 19.56
CA GLU A 92 0.32 9.38 19.65
C GLU A 92 -0.04 9.89 18.25
N ASP A 93 -1.32 9.88 17.92
CA ASP A 93 -1.84 10.36 16.63
C ASP A 93 -1.44 11.81 16.35
N GLY A 94 -1.00 12.07 15.11
CA GLY A 94 -0.61 13.41 14.65
C GLY A 94 0.79 13.88 15.07
N SER A 95 1.56 13.04 15.75
CA SER A 95 2.95 13.35 16.10
C SER A 95 3.88 13.09 14.90
N ALA A 96 4.85 13.98 14.68
CA ALA A 96 5.87 13.76 13.66
C ALA A 96 6.80 12.60 14.06
N ASP A 97 7.21 11.80 13.09
CA ASP A 97 8.14 10.68 13.25
C ASP A 97 9.47 11.15 13.81
N VAL A 98 10.12 10.25 14.59
CA VAL A 98 11.41 10.52 15.21
C VAL A 98 12.50 9.79 14.44
N PHE A 99 13.49 10.52 13.94
CA PHE A 99 14.66 9.96 13.26
C PHE A 99 15.58 9.24 14.27
N ILE A 100 16.00 8.02 13.91
CA ILE A 100 16.94 7.19 14.69
C ILE A 100 18.17 6.91 13.83
N GLY A 101 19.33 7.37 14.29
CA GLY A 101 20.59 7.11 13.62
C GLY A 101 21.04 5.66 13.78
N GLU A 102 21.94 5.20 12.87
CA GLU A 102 22.46 3.82 12.86
C GLU A 102 23.02 3.37 14.21
N ASP A 103 23.76 4.22 14.91
CA ASP A 103 24.35 3.93 16.24
C ASP A 103 23.30 3.89 17.38
N ASP A 104 22.08 4.37 17.13
CA ASP A 104 21.04 4.56 18.14
C ASP A 104 19.87 3.56 18.02
N ILE A 105 19.96 2.59 17.09
CA ILE A 105 18.92 1.57 16.84
C ILE A 105 18.84 0.52 17.96
N CYS A 106 19.93 0.28 18.69
CA CYS A 106 19.99 -0.66 19.83
C CYS A 106 19.49 -2.08 19.51
N GLY A 107 19.72 -2.58 18.29
CA GLY A 107 19.32 -3.93 17.86
C GLY A 107 17.81 -4.10 17.60
N ALA A 108 17.10 -3.01 17.37
CA ALA A 108 15.72 -3.07 16.91
C ALA A 108 15.66 -3.45 15.42
N PHE A 109 14.66 -4.25 15.07
CA PHE A 109 14.34 -4.65 13.71
C PHE A 109 13.12 -3.86 13.20
N ASP A 110 12.94 -3.85 11.89
CA ASP A 110 11.78 -3.22 11.26
C ASP A 110 10.49 -3.81 11.85
N GLY A 111 9.57 -2.95 12.28
CA GLY A 111 8.31 -3.33 12.91
C GLY A 111 8.35 -3.52 14.43
N ASP A 112 9.52 -3.46 15.09
CA ASP A 112 9.60 -3.56 16.55
C ASP A 112 8.89 -2.37 17.23
N HIS A 113 8.08 -2.65 18.24
CA HIS A 113 7.54 -1.62 19.13
C HIS A 113 8.58 -1.26 20.17
N VAL A 114 8.96 0.01 20.22
CA VAL A 114 10.13 0.48 20.96
C VAL A 114 9.80 1.66 21.87
N GLU A 115 10.58 1.79 22.94
CA GLU A 115 10.64 2.98 23.75
C GLU A 115 11.87 3.80 23.34
N ILE A 116 11.68 5.08 23.06
CA ILE A 116 12.73 6.01 22.65
C ILE A 116 12.86 7.18 23.62
N VAL A 117 14.03 7.80 23.58
CA VAL A 117 14.31 9.08 24.24
C VAL A 117 14.73 10.08 23.17
N LEU A 118 14.14 11.28 23.19
CA LEU A 118 14.53 12.36 22.29
C LEU A 118 15.93 12.86 22.65
N THR A 119 16.81 12.91 21.66
CA THR A 119 18.17 13.44 21.77
C THR A 119 18.26 14.87 21.29
N LYS A 120 17.37 15.28 20.36
CA LYS A 120 17.22 16.64 19.87
C LYS A 120 15.76 16.93 19.51
N GLU A 121 15.30 18.11 19.91
CA GLU A 121 14.00 18.66 19.58
C GLU A 121 14.19 20.11 19.06
N PRO A 122 14.74 20.29 17.85
CA PRO A 122 14.93 21.63 17.30
C PRO A 122 13.59 22.19 16.79
N GLU A 123 13.34 23.46 17.03
CA GLU A 123 12.20 24.18 16.40
C GLU A 123 12.34 24.10 14.86
N GLY A 124 11.34 23.48 14.18
CA GLY A 124 11.22 23.45 12.72
C GLY A 124 12.11 22.43 12.00
N ARG A 125 12.67 21.41 12.66
CA ARG A 125 13.41 20.29 12.05
C ARG A 125 12.95 18.94 12.59
N SER A 126 13.26 17.85 11.86
CA SER A 126 12.96 16.47 12.28
C SER A 126 13.53 16.19 13.69
N ARG A 127 12.70 15.63 14.58
CA ARG A 127 13.11 15.17 15.90
C ARG A 127 14.12 14.05 15.74
N GLU A 128 15.19 14.06 16.55
CA GLU A 128 16.14 12.93 16.63
C GLU A 128 15.97 12.22 17.97
N GLY A 129 16.06 10.91 17.96
CA GLY A 129 15.93 10.07 19.16
C GLY A 129 16.87 8.87 19.17
N LYS A 130 16.87 8.16 20.29
CA LYS A 130 17.57 6.90 20.51
C LYS A 130 16.62 5.86 21.05
N ILE A 131 16.67 4.65 20.53
CA ILE A 131 15.94 3.50 21.10
C ILE A 131 16.62 3.08 22.39
N VAL A 132 15.87 3.05 23.48
CA VAL A 132 16.37 2.66 24.80
C VAL A 132 15.86 1.28 25.22
N LYS A 133 14.74 0.85 24.66
CA LYS A 133 14.16 -0.46 24.96
C LYS A 133 13.28 -0.95 23.82
N ILE A 134 13.37 -2.23 23.54
CA ILE A 134 12.42 -2.94 22.67
C ILE A 134 11.32 -3.48 23.59
N LEU A 135 10.08 -3.02 23.36
CA LEU A 135 8.92 -3.39 24.15
C LEU A 135 8.31 -4.68 23.64
N GLU A 136 8.18 -4.78 22.32
CA GLU A 136 7.65 -5.94 21.62
C GLU A 136 8.39 -6.14 20.30
N ARG A 137 8.66 -7.39 19.93
CA ARG A 137 9.27 -7.73 18.66
C ARG A 137 8.19 -7.79 17.57
N GLY A 138 8.34 -6.95 16.56
CA GLY A 138 7.43 -6.93 15.40
C GLY A 138 7.64 -8.10 14.45
N LEU A 139 8.84 -8.70 14.46
CA LEU A 139 9.21 -9.76 13.55
C LEU A 139 9.66 -11.02 14.32
N SER A 140 8.86 -12.08 14.26
CA SER A 140 9.21 -13.38 14.85
C SER A 140 9.64 -14.41 13.80
N LYS A 141 9.21 -14.23 12.54
CA LYS A 141 9.51 -15.11 11.41
C LYS A 141 10.11 -14.30 10.25
N VAL A 142 11.03 -14.92 9.54
CA VAL A 142 11.69 -14.33 8.37
C VAL A 142 11.66 -15.34 7.24
N VAL A 143 11.32 -14.88 6.05
CA VAL A 143 11.45 -15.66 4.82
C VAL A 143 12.76 -15.31 4.14
N GLY A 144 13.44 -16.30 3.61
CA GLY A 144 14.72 -16.08 2.93
C GLY A 144 15.28 -17.32 2.25
N LEU A 145 16.44 -17.12 1.64
CA LEU A 145 17.18 -18.12 0.91
C LEU A 145 18.19 -18.82 1.82
N TYR A 146 18.03 -20.12 2.02
CA TYR A 146 18.97 -20.92 2.80
C TYR A 146 20.22 -21.22 1.97
N ARG A 147 21.38 -20.91 2.54
CA ARG A 147 22.70 -21.17 1.98
C ARG A 147 23.52 -22.02 2.93
N MET A 148 24.01 -23.15 2.44
CA MET A 148 24.87 -24.06 3.19
C MET A 148 26.03 -24.57 2.32
N LYS A 149 27.27 -24.36 2.78
CA LYS A 149 28.43 -24.94 2.12
C LYS A 149 28.55 -26.44 2.44
N PRO A 150 28.92 -27.27 1.45
CA PRO A 150 29.13 -28.71 1.68
C PRO A 150 30.05 -28.99 2.87
N GLY A 151 29.65 -29.95 3.73
CA GLY A 151 30.44 -30.37 4.89
C GLY A 151 30.38 -29.44 6.11
N LYS A 152 29.65 -28.37 6.09
CA LYS A 152 29.40 -27.52 7.28
C LYS A 152 28.21 -28.06 8.10
N LYS A 153 28.28 -27.84 9.42
CA LYS A 153 27.20 -28.18 10.38
C LYS A 153 26.26 -27.01 10.65
N PHE A 154 26.24 -26.01 9.76
CA PHE A 154 25.39 -24.84 9.84
C PHE A 154 25.21 -24.22 8.46
N GLY A 155 24.17 -23.46 8.30
CA GLY A 155 23.91 -22.59 7.16
C GLY A 155 23.50 -21.22 7.60
N PHE A 156 23.23 -20.37 6.61
CA PHE A 156 22.70 -19.03 6.80
C PHE A 156 21.44 -18.87 5.97
N VAL A 157 20.49 -18.10 6.47
CA VAL A 157 19.35 -17.63 5.66
C VAL A 157 19.56 -16.18 5.34
N ILE A 158 19.61 -15.89 4.03
CA ILE A 158 19.64 -14.53 3.49
C ILE A 158 18.20 -14.06 3.43
N PRO A 159 17.79 -13.04 4.22
CA PRO A 159 16.42 -12.57 4.23
C PRO A 159 15.98 -12.02 2.88
N ASP A 160 14.73 -12.25 2.48
CA ASP A 160 14.11 -11.61 1.31
C ASP A 160 13.80 -10.14 1.56
N ASN A 161 13.52 -9.79 2.82
CA ASN A 161 13.34 -8.41 3.25
C ASN A 161 14.69 -7.73 3.41
N GLN A 162 15.05 -6.88 2.47
CA GLN A 162 16.32 -6.14 2.44
C GLN A 162 16.50 -5.14 3.60
N ARG A 163 15.45 -4.84 4.37
CA ARG A 163 15.55 -4.02 5.60
C ARG A 163 16.22 -4.77 6.74
N LEU A 164 16.37 -6.10 6.59
CA LEU A 164 17.16 -6.95 7.45
C LEU A 164 18.54 -7.13 6.80
N ASP A 165 19.52 -6.39 7.27
CA ASP A 165 20.90 -6.33 6.72
C ASP A 165 21.77 -7.54 7.15
N GLN A 166 21.24 -8.42 8.02
CA GLN A 166 22.00 -9.51 8.61
C GLN A 166 21.46 -10.88 8.22
N ASP A 167 22.36 -11.76 7.77
CA ASP A 167 22.05 -13.17 7.57
C ASP A 167 21.72 -13.85 8.90
N ILE A 168 20.72 -14.73 8.89
CA ILE A 168 20.28 -15.49 10.07
C ILE A 168 21.06 -16.80 10.13
N PHE A 169 21.77 -17.04 11.21
CA PHE A 169 22.49 -18.27 11.48
C PHE A 169 21.53 -19.40 11.83
N VAL A 170 21.67 -20.56 11.15
CA VAL A 170 20.85 -21.74 11.39
C VAL A 170 21.75 -22.98 11.58
N PRO A 171 21.81 -23.57 12.80
CA PRO A 171 22.48 -24.84 13.02
C PRO A 171 21.81 -25.96 12.22
N VAL A 172 22.58 -27.00 11.83
CA VAL A 172 22.05 -28.10 11.00
C VAL A 172 20.92 -28.84 11.70
N GLU A 173 20.95 -28.93 13.02
CA GLU A 173 19.93 -29.59 13.84
C GLU A 173 18.58 -28.86 13.78
N LYS A 174 18.63 -27.54 13.47
CA LYS A 174 17.47 -26.65 13.32
C LYS A 174 17.11 -26.38 11.87
N SER A 175 17.78 -27.00 10.90
CA SER A 175 17.58 -26.78 9.47
C SER A 175 16.39 -27.54 8.87
N ARG A 176 15.76 -28.42 9.60
CA ARG A 176 14.64 -29.27 9.15
C ARG A 176 14.91 -30.03 7.84
N GLY A 177 16.18 -30.30 7.54
CA GLY A 177 16.58 -30.99 6.30
C GLY A 177 16.65 -30.07 5.07
N ALA A 178 16.62 -28.77 5.26
CA ALA A 178 16.82 -27.81 4.14
C ALA A 178 18.21 -27.98 3.53
N VAL A 179 18.28 -27.89 2.20
CA VAL A 179 19.52 -27.91 1.41
C VAL A 179 19.79 -26.53 0.81
N ASP A 180 21.02 -26.34 0.30
CA ASP A 180 21.41 -25.09 -0.36
C ASP A 180 20.42 -24.75 -1.49
N GLY A 181 19.96 -23.50 -1.55
CA GLY A 181 19.00 -23.03 -2.55
C GLY A 181 17.51 -23.15 -2.15
N HIS A 182 17.19 -23.72 -0.98
CA HIS A 182 15.81 -23.71 -0.50
C HIS A 182 15.38 -22.32 -0.03
N LYS A 183 14.18 -21.91 -0.43
CA LYS A 183 13.41 -20.81 0.21
C LYS A 183 12.74 -21.38 1.46
N VAL A 184 12.91 -20.71 2.58
CA VAL A 184 12.49 -21.20 3.90
C VAL A 184 11.84 -20.09 4.73
N VAL A 185 11.00 -20.52 5.67
CA VAL A 185 10.51 -19.67 6.76
C VAL A 185 11.32 -20.02 8.01
N VAL A 186 11.97 -19.02 8.59
CA VAL A 186 12.79 -19.16 9.80
C VAL A 186 12.10 -18.42 10.95
N GLU A 187 11.93 -19.11 12.08
CA GLU A 187 11.55 -18.50 13.33
C GLU A 187 12.81 -18.06 14.09
N LEU A 188 12.89 -16.78 14.45
CA LEU A 188 14.02 -16.22 15.17
C LEU A 188 14.06 -16.73 16.62
N THR A 189 15.20 -17.30 17.01
CA THR A 189 15.44 -17.75 18.39
C THR A 189 16.34 -16.78 19.16
N SER A 190 17.08 -15.92 18.44
CA SER A 190 17.89 -14.83 18.97
C SER A 190 17.98 -13.70 17.93
N TYR A 191 17.98 -12.46 18.39
CA TYR A 191 17.98 -11.26 17.54
C TYR A 191 19.37 -10.63 17.36
N GLY A 192 20.44 -11.35 17.74
CA GLY A 192 21.80 -10.88 17.48
C GLY A 192 22.33 -9.86 18.50
N GLU A 193 22.05 -10.04 19.77
CA GLU A 193 22.58 -9.16 20.83
C GLU A 193 24.11 -9.26 20.98
N ASN A 194 24.75 -8.15 21.38
CA ASN A 194 26.19 -8.05 21.61
C ASN A 194 27.08 -8.35 20.39
N GLY A 195 26.68 -7.94 19.20
CA GLY A 195 27.47 -8.10 17.97
C GLY A 195 27.47 -9.51 17.39
N LYS A 196 26.60 -10.40 17.88
CA LYS A 196 26.35 -11.70 17.29
C LYS A 196 25.30 -11.58 16.18
N LYS A 197 25.37 -12.45 15.17
CA LYS A 197 24.32 -12.56 14.15
C LYS A 197 23.02 -13.12 14.77
N PRO A 198 21.85 -12.76 14.21
CA PRO A 198 20.59 -13.40 14.58
C PRO A 198 20.66 -14.90 14.39
N GLU A 199 20.00 -15.67 15.25
CA GLU A 199 19.91 -17.13 15.15
C GLU A 199 18.44 -17.56 15.01
N GLY A 200 18.18 -18.57 14.19
CA GLY A 200 16.84 -19.08 13.97
C GLY A 200 16.76 -20.59 13.76
N LYS A 201 15.54 -21.07 13.69
CA LYS A 201 15.19 -22.45 13.30
C LYS A 201 14.29 -22.41 12.07
N ILE A 202 14.50 -23.26 11.08
CA ILE A 202 13.62 -23.40 9.94
C ILE A 202 12.33 -24.09 10.42
N VAL A 203 11.20 -23.43 10.21
CA VAL A 203 9.87 -23.95 10.55
C VAL A 203 9.12 -24.46 9.33
N GLU A 204 9.46 -23.97 8.14
CA GLU A 204 8.84 -24.38 6.87
C GLU A 204 9.86 -24.31 5.74
N ILE A 205 9.83 -25.29 4.84
CA ILE A 205 10.54 -25.26 3.55
C ILE A 205 9.49 -24.99 2.50
N ILE A 206 9.61 -23.85 1.80
CA ILE A 206 8.64 -23.43 0.76
C ILE A 206 8.88 -24.22 -0.52
N GLY A 207 10.13 -24.38 -0.92
CA GLY A 207 10.57 -25.07 -2.13
C GLY A 207 11.99 -24.67 -2.50
N HIS A 208 12.51 -25.21 -3.58
CA HIS A 208 13.78 -24.73 -4.13
C HIS A 208 13.59 -23.45 -4.94
N LEU A 209 14.58 -22.56 -4.96
CA LEU A 209 14.53 -21.28 -5.69
C LEU A 209 14.08 -21.40 -7.15
N ASN A 210 14.39 -22.52 -7.80
CA ASN A 210 14.07 -22.80 -9.20
C ASN A 210 12.75 -23.55 -9.39
N ASP A 211 12.07 -23.93 -8.32
CA ASP A 211 10.76 -24.61 -8.44
C ASP A 211 9.67 -23.61 -8.81
N PRO A 212 8.78 -23.94 -9.77
CA PRO A 212 7.67 -23.09 -10.14
C PRO A 212 6.82 -22.64 -8.96
N GLY A 213 6.50 -21.35 -8.87
CA GLY A 213 5.64 -20.76 -7.84
C GLY A 213 6.28 -20.57 -6.45
N THR A 214 7.52 -21.07 -6.21
CA THR A 214 8.24 -20.86 -4.94
C THR A 214 8.51 -19.38 -4.70
N ASP A 215 8.77 -18.63 -5.74
CA ASP A 215 9.04 -17.20 -5.71
C ASP A 215 7.82 -16.40 -5.20
N ILE A 216 6.65 -16.65 -5.77
CA ILE A 216 5.40 -15.99 -5.33
C ILE A 216 5.03 -16.46 -3.92
N MET A 217 5.15 -17.78 -3.64
CA MET A 217 4.86 -18.30 -2.30
C MET A 217 5.79 -17.70 -1.24
N SER A 218 7.04 -17.41 -1.58
CA SER A 218 7.99 -16.70 -0.72
C SER A 218 7.47 -15.31 -0.32
N ILE A 219 6.90 -14.56 -1.26
CA ILE A 219 6.27 -13.25 -1.00
C ILE A 219 5.03 -13.44 -0.12
N VAL A 220 4.15 -14.40 -0.47
CA VAL A 220 2.94 -14.72 0.32
C VAL A 220 3.28 -14.97 1.79
N LYS A 221 4.30 -15.80 2.04
CA LYS A 221 4.77 -16.10 3.40
C LYS A 221 5.49 -14.91 4.05
N GLY A 222 6.19 -14.10 3.27
CA GLY A 222 6.89 -12.91 3.75
C GLY A 222 5.94 -11.82 4.26
N TYR A 223 4.76 -11.73 3.65
CA TYR A 223 3.68 -10.84 4.08
C TYR A 223 2.67 -11.51 5.03
N ASP A 224 2.94 -12.75 5.47
CA ASP A 224 2.05 -13.54 6.34
C ASP A 224 0.60 -13.59 5.83
N LEU A 225 0.43 -13.75 4.51
CA LEU A 225 -0.89 -13.82 3.89
C LEU A 225 -1.52 -15.19 4.14
N PRO A 226 -2.77 -15.25 4.62
CA PRO A 226 -3.45 -16.50 4.96
C PRO A 226 -3.97 -17.21 3.70
N VAL A 227 -3.26 -18.22 3.21
CA VAL A 227 -3.62 -18.97 2.00
C VAL A 227 -4.81 -19.89 2.23
N GLU A 228 -4.82 -20.60 3.37
CA GLU A 228 -5.82 -21.60 3.71
C GLU A 228 -6.90 -21.03 4.64
N PHE A 229 -8.11 -21.55 4.53
CA PHE A 229 -9.17 -21.28 5.49
C PHE A 229 -9.22 -22.35 6.57
N PRO A 230 -9.49 -21.99 7.84
CA PRO A 230 -9.74 -22.96 8.88
C PRO A 230 -10.95 -23.86 8.57
N ASP A 231 -10.90 -25.14 8.93
CA ASP A 231 -11.98 -26.12 8.69
C ASP A 231 -13.35 -25.65 9.17
N LYS A 232 -13.41 -24.95 10.32
CA LYS A 232 -14.67 -24.43 10.87
C LYS A 232 -15.30 -23.37 9.94
N VAL A 233 -14.46 -22.60 9.22
CA VAL A 233 -14.90 -21.56 8.27
C VAL A 233 -15.43 -22.24 7.01
N LEU A 234 -14.69 -23.22 6.47
CA LEU A 234 -15.12 -23.98 5.30
C LEU A 234 -16.46 -24.69 5.53
N ARG A 235 -16.60 -25.41 6.66
CA ARG A 235 -17.87 -26.08 7.03
C ARG A 235 -19.01 -25.10 7.20
N GLN A 236 -18.77 -23.89 7.73
CA GLN A 236 -19.81 -22.88 7.81
C GLN A 236 -20.19 -22.35 6.43
N ALA A 237 -19.20 -22.10 5.54
CA ALA A 237 -19.45 -21.66 4.17
C ALA A 237 -20.34 -22.66 3.42
N GLU A 238 -20.00 -23.96 3.46
CA GLU A 238 -20.81 -25.03 2.84
C GLU A 238 -22.26 -25.07 3.39
N ARG A 239 -22.42 -24.86 4.70
CA ARG A 239 -23.75 -24.89 5.34
C ARG A 239 -24.64 -23.73 4.90
N VAL A 240 -24.06 -22.53 4.72
CA VAL A 240 -24.81 -21.30 4.38
C VAL A 240 -24.95 -21.10 2.87
N ALA A 241 -24.08 -21.69 2.04
CA ALA A 241 -24.10 -21.61 0.59
C ALA A 241 -25.26 -22.44 0.01
N LYS A 242 -26.49 -21.93 0.16
CA LYS A 242 -27.70 -22.53 -0.37
C LYS A 242 -28.34 -21.62 -1.39
N PRO A 243 -29.00 -22.17 -2.43
CA PRO A 243 -29.77 -21.38 -3.38
C PRO A 243 -30.79 -20.47 -2.68
N VAL A 244 -31.08 -19.34 -3.27
CA VAL A 244 -32.05 -18.38 -2.77
C VAL A 244 -33.41 -19.05 -2.65
N SER A 245 -34.03 -18.97 -1.46
CA SER A 245 -35.33 -19.54 -1.16
C SER A 245 -36.41 -18.46 -1.11
N GLU A 246 -37.68 -18.86 -1.16
CA GLU A 246 -38.82 -17.92 -0.97
C GLU A 246 -38.74 -17.18 0.38
N ALA A 247 -38.19 -17.84 1.40
CA ALA A 247 -38.00 -17.20 2.70
C ALA A 247 -36.98 -16.09 2.66
N ASP A 248 -35.91 -16.24 1.85
CA ASP A 248 -34.87 -15.22 1.67
C ASP A 248 -35.36 -14.01 0.87
N MET A 249 -36.38 -14.22 0.01
CA MET A 249 -36.98 -13.16 -0.81
C MET A 249 -38.00 -12.32 -0.04
N ASN A 250 -38.55 -12.87 1.07
CA ASN A 250 -39.62 -12.20 1.83
C ASN A 250 -39.14 -10.84 2.39
N GLY A 251 -39.92 -9.79 2.08
CA GLY A 251 -39.61 -8.42 2.50
C GLY A 251 -38.60 -7.68 1.63
N ARG A 252 -38.09 -8.33 0.58
CA ARG A 252 -37.20 -7.71 -0.42
C ARG A 252 -38.00 -7.18 -1.60
N LYS A 253 -37.49 -6.11 -2.22
CA LYS A 253 -38.02 -5.60 -3.49
C LYS A 253 -37.61 -6.53 -4.62
N ASP A 254 -38.59 -7.01 -5.39
CA ASP A 254 -38.34 -7.88 -6.55
C ASP A 254 -37.94 -7.03 -7.79
N LEU A 255 -36.74 -7.20 -8.25
CA LEU A 255 -36.19 -6.52 -9.43
C LEU A 255 -35.78 -7.53 -10.53
N ARG A 256 -36.24 -8.78 -10.47
CA ARG A 256 -35.88 -9.83 -11.43
C ARG A 256 -36.30 -9.53 -12.86
N ASP A 257 -37.33 -8.72 -13.04
CA ASP A 257 -37.79 -8.29 -14.37
C ASP A 257 -37.00 -7.09 -14.93
N TRP A 258 -36.07 -6.53 -14.16
CA TRP A 258 -35.24 -5.44 -14.64
C TRP A 258 -34.12 -5.96 -15.55
N GLN A 259 -33.89 -5.23 -16.68
CA GLN A 259 -32.72 -5.50 -17.52
C GLN A 259 -31.44 -5.06 -16.80
N MET A 260 -30.55 -6.00 -16.50
CA MET A 260 -29.30 -5.73 -15.81
C MET A 260 -28.17 -6.66 -16.27
N VAL A 261 -26.95 -6.19 -16.13
CA VAL A 261 -25.75 -6.91 -16.51
C VAL A 261 -24.66 -6.75 -15.45
N THR A 262 -23.73 -7.72 -15.38
CA THR A 262 -22.41 -7.51 -14.78
C THR A 262 -21.41 -7.20 -15.88
N ILE A 263 -20.42 -6.32 -15.63
CA ILE A 263 -19.37 -5.96 -16.59
C ILE A 263 -18.03 -5.98 -15.86
N ASP A 264 -17.21 -7.01 -16.11
CA ASP A 264 -15.98 -7.29 -15.39
C ASP A 264 -14.86 -7.74 -16.32
N GLY A 265 -13.69 -8.09 -15.77
CA GLY A 265 -12.64 -8.79 -16.51
C GLY A 265 -13.09 -10.20 -16.92
N GLU A 266 -12.51 -10.75 -17.98
CA GLU A 266 -12.83 -12.08 -18.50
C GLU A 266 -12.64 -13.18 -17.45
N ASP A 267 -11.60 -13.03 -16.60
CA ASP A 267 -11.20 -14.03 -15.61
C ASP A 267 -11.86 -13.83 -14.24
N ALA A 268 -12.65 -12.74 -14.04
CA ALA A 268 -13.33 -12.46 -12.79
C ALA A 268 -14.35 -13.55 -12.46
N LYS A 269 -14.39 -13.98 -11.21
CA LYS A 269 -15.34 -15.00 -10.71
C LYS A 269 -16.17 -14.51 -9.52
N ASP A 270 -15.71 -13.48 -8.86
CA ASP A 270 -16.30 -12.83 -7.69
C ASP A 270 -17.01 -11.54 -8.13
N LEU A 271 -18.16 -11.71 -8.80
CA LEU A 271 -18.93 -10.60 -9.35
C LEU A 271 -19.71 -9.91 -8.24
N ASP A 272 -19.15 -8.80 -7.73
CA ASP A 272 -19.72 -8.02 -6.62
C ASP A 272 -20.92 -7.18 -7.03
N ASP A 273 -20.94 -6.66 -8.27
CA ASP A 273 -21.88 -5.64 -8.74
C ASP A 273 -22.56 -6.00 -10.05
N ALA A 274 -23.83 -5.63 -10.15
CA ALA A 274 -24.60 -5.59 -11.37
C ALA A 274 -25.19 -4.20 -11.55
N VAL A 275 -25.38 -3.77 -12.80
CA VAL A 275 -25.86 -2.45 -13.14
C VAL A 275 -27.09 -2.53 -14.06
N SER A 276 -28.06 -1.65 -13.81
CA SER A 276 -29.23 -1.44 -14.66
C SER A 276 -29.40 0.05 -14.94
N LEU A 277 -29.85 0.41 -16.15
CA LEU A 277 -30.06 1.80 -16.51
C LEU A 277 -31.24 1.96 -17.46
N VAL A 278 -32.20 2.76 -17.04
CA VAL A 278 -33.32 3.20 -17.87
C VAL A 278 -33.41 4.73 -17.86
N LYS A 279 -34.08 5.29 -18.87
CA LYS A 279 -34.34 6.73 -18.95
C LYS A 279 -35.81 6.97 -18.65
N ASP A 280 -36.10 7.92 -17.75
CA ASP A 280 -37.45 8.37 -17.42
C ASP A 280 -37.53 9.87 -17.70
N GLY A 281 -38.18 10.23 -18.81
CA GLY A 281 -38.15 11.60 -19.34
C GLY A 281 -36.71 12.01 -19.70
N GLU A 282 -36.22 13.07 -19.08
CA GLU A 282 -34.84 13.55 -19.22
C GLU A 282 -33.88 12.94 -18.21
N ASN A 283 -34.39 12.29 -17.17
CA ASN A 283 -33.60 11.73 -16.08
C ASN A 283 -33.17 10.28 -16.39
N TYR A 284 -32.11 9.86 -15.71
CA TYR A 284 -31.62 8.50 -15.72
C TYR A 284 -31.98 7.81 -14.40
N ILE A 285 -32.50 6.60 -14.46
CA ILE A 285 -32.67 5.73 -13.29
C ILE A 285 -31.56 4.69 -13.35
N LEU A 286 -30.53 4.92 -12.55
CA LEU A 286 -29.38 4.04 -12.42
C LEU A 286 -29.55 3.13 -11.21
N GLY A 287 -29.56 1.83 -11.44
CA GLY A 287 -29.49 0.81 -10.36
C GLY A 287 -28.07 0.26 -10.26
N VAL A 288 -27.50 0.35 -9.07
CA VAL A 288 -26.26 -0.33 -8.68
C VAL A 288 -26.62 -1.38 -7.65
N HIS A 289 -26.51 -2.66 -8.04
CA HIS A 289 -26.95 -3.81 -7.27
C HIS A 289 -25.76 -4.58 -6.77
N ILE A 290 -25.55 -4.60 -5.46
CA ILE A 290 -24.37 -5.20 -4.84
C ILE A 290 -24.74 -6.50 -4.14
N ALA A 291 -23.95 -7.53 -4.32
CA ALA A 291 -24.12 -8.83 -3.69
C ALA A 291 -24.39 -8.71 -2.17
N ASP A 292 -25.51 -9.26 -1.70
CA ASP A 292 -25.85 -9.23 -0.26
C ASP A 292 -25.08 -10.31 0.51
N VAL A 293 -23.80 -10.10 0.65
CA VAL A 293 -22.87 -11.01 1.37
C VAL A 293 -23.28 -11.18 2.83
N THR A 294 -23.91 -10.13 3.43
CA THR A 294 -24.32 -10.15 4.83
C THR A 294 -25.45 -11.17 5.11
N ASN A 295 -26.15 -11.64 4.08
CA ASN A 295 -27.11 -12.72 4.23
C ASN A 295 -26.44 -14.04 4.63
N TYR A 296 -25.21 -14.26 4.17
CA TYR A 296 -24.43 -15.47 4.38
C TYR A 296 -23.39 -15.33 5.50
N VAL A 297 -22.81 -14.14 5.64
CA VAL A 297 -21.74 -13.83 6.61
C VAL A 297 -22.32 -13.01 7.77
N GLN A 298 -22.89 -13.72 8.76
CA GLN A 298 -23.47 -13.10 9.94
C GLN A 298 -22.39 -12.57 10.88
N GLU A 299 -22.65 -11.44 11.53
CA GLU A 299 -21.76 -10.80 12.49
C GLU A 299 -21.33 -11.79 13.59
N ASN A 300 -20.05 -11.76 13.96
CA ASN A 300 -19.43 -12.64 14.97
C ASN A 300 -19.45 -14.14 14.62
N SER A 301 -19.79 -14.54 13.40
CA SER A 301 -19.67 -15.93 12.94
C SER A 301 -18.19 -16.30 12.70
N ALA A 302 -17.89 -17.57 12.44
CA ALA A 302 -16.53 -17.97 12.08
C ALA A 302 -16.11 -17.37 10.73
N LEU A 303 -17.03 -17.27 9.77
CA LEU A 303 -16.82 -16.58 8.48
C LEU A 303 -16.49 -15.10 8.69
N ASP A 304 -17.23 -14.43 9.55
CA ASP A 304 -17.07 -13.01 9.81
C ASP A 304 -15.72 -12.69 10.47
N ARG A 305 -15.34 -13.47 11.49
CA ARG A 305 -14.03 -13.29 12.15
C ARG A 305 -12.87 -13.52 11.19
N GLU A 306 -12.98 -14.53 10.32
CA GLU A 306 -11.97 -14.80 9.31
C GLU A 306 -11.92 -13.69 8.25
N ALA A 307 -13.08 -13.18 7.81
CA ALA A 307 -13.16 -12.09 6.85
C ALA A 307 -12.53 -10.79 7.42
N LEU A 308 -12.79 -10.47 8.70
CA LEU A 308 -12.16 -9.34 9.39
C LEU A 308 -10.64 -9.52 9.53
N GLU A 309 -10.18 -10.74 9.86
CA GLU A 309 -8.77 -11.06 9.98
C GLU A 309 -8.03 -10.88 8.65
N ARG A 310 -8.64 -11.29 7.54
CA ARG A 310 -8.12 -11.07 6.18
C ARG A 310 -8.26 -9.63 5.72
N GLY A 311 -9.34 -8.95 6.10
CA GLY A 311 -9.65 -7.56 5.80
C GLY A 311 -9.99 -7.29 4.33
N THR A 312 -9.26 -7.93 3.40
CA THR A 312 -9.45 -7.80 1.96
C THR A 312 -8.98 -9.06 1.23
N SER A 313 -9.49 -9.29 0.01
CA SER A 313 -8.87 -10.23 -0.93
C SER A 313 -7.55 -9.66 -1.47
N VAL A 314 -6.59 -10.53 -1.79
CA VAL A 314 -5.27 -10.14 -2.31
C VAL A 314 -5.12 -10.70 -3.72
N TYR A 315 -4.90 -9.83 -4.71
CA TYR A 315 -4.82 -10.17 -6.13
C TYR A 315 -3.35 -10.22 -6.57
N LEU A 316 -2.74 -11.38 -6.48
CA LEU A 316 -1.37 -11.58 -6.94
C LEU A 316 -1.33 -11.88 -8.44
N VAL A 317 -0.16 -11.82 -9.05
CA VAL A 317 -0.01 -11.99 -10.51
C VAL A 317 -0.47 -13.36 -11.03
N ASP A 318 -0.45 -14.41 -10.20
CA ASP A 318 -0.78 -15.79 -10.59
C ASP A 318 -2.00 -16.36 -9.86
N ARG A 319 -2.47 -15.72 -8.80
CA ARG A 319 -3.58 -16.21 -7.95
C ARG A 319 -4.25 -15.11 -7.16
N VAL A 320 -5.45 -15.44 -6.68
CA VAL A 320 -6.18 -14.62 -5.70
C VAL A 320 -6.19 -15.34 -4.35
N ILE A 321 -5.86 -14.63 -3.28
CA ILE A 321 -6.07 -15.07 -1.90
C ILE A 321 -7.37 -14.39 -1.43
N PRO A 322 -8.51 -15.09 -1.42
CA PRO A 322 -9.80 -14.45 -1.22
C PRO A 322 -10.09 -14.16 0.25
N MET A 323 -10.88 -13.09 0.50
CA MET A 323 -11.40 -12.77 1.83
C MET A 323 -12.41 -13.80 2.31
N LEU A 324 -13.21 -14.37 1.41
CA LEU A 324 -14.23 -15.37 1.69
C LEU A 324 -13.95 -16.67 0.93
N PRO A 325 -14.34 -17.86 1.47
CA PRO A 325 -14.21 -19.11 0.74
C PRO A 325 -14.89 -19.07 -0.64
N HIS A 326 -14.30 -19.77 -1.62
CA HIS A 326 -14.79 -19.75 -3.03
C HIS A 326 -16.23 -20.22 -3.20
N THR A 327 -16.76 -21.07 -2.32
CA THR A 327 -18.19 -21.44 -2.29
C THR A 327 -19.11 -20.24 -2.11
N LEU A 328 -18.64 -19.19 -1.46
CA LEU A 328 -19.33 -17.92 -1.32
C LEU A 328 -18.85 -16.91 -2.35
N SER A 329 -17.55 -16.62 -2.43
CA SER A 329 -17.03 -15.51 -3.27
C SER A 329 -17.30 -15.73 -4.76
N ASN A 330 -17.16 -16.95 -5.27
CA ASN A 330 -17.38 -17.29 -6.69
C ASN A 330 -18.76 -17.93 -6.92
N GLY A 331 -19.39 -18.41 -5.84
CA GLY A 331 -20.65 -19.15 -5.87
C GLY A 331 -21.85 -18.29 -5.46
N MET A 332 -22.33 -18.48 -4.22
CA MET A 332 -23.60 -17.92 -3.76
C MET A 332 -23.64 -16.39 -3.69
N CYS A 333 -22.51 -15.74 -3.39
CA CYS A 333 -22.44 -14.28 -3.35
C CYS A 333 -22.25 -13.67 -4.74
N SER A 334 -21.53 -14.36 -5.64
CA SER A 334 -21.27 -13.86 -6.99
C SER A 334 -22.56 -13.67 -7.80
N LEU A 335 -22.75 -12.51 -8.41
CA LEU A 335 -23.93 -12.16 -9.20
C LEU A 335 -23.89 -12.82 -10.59
N ASN A 336 -23.87 -14.16 -10.59
CA ASN A 336 -23.81 -14.95 -11.83
C ASN A 336 -25.07 -14.77 -12.67
N ALA A 337 -24.91 -14.64 -13.99
CA ALA A 337 -26.02 -14.49 -14.92
C ALA A 337 -26.92 -15.72 -14.97
N GLY A 338 -28.23 -15.52 -15.12
CA GLY A 338 -29.23 -16.58 -15.22
C GLY A 338 -29.65 -17.21 -13.89
N GLU A 339 -29.23 -16.62 -12.77
CA GLU A 339 -29.58 -17.11 -11.42
C GLU A 339 -30.17 -15.99 -10.57
N ASP A 340 -31.16 -16.35 -9.71
CA ASP A 340 -31.69 -15.40 -8.74
C ASP A 340 -30.63 -15.14 -7.65
N ARG A 341 -30.40 -13.88 -7.31
CA ARG A 341 -29.45 -13.45 -6.31
C ARG A 341 -30.03 -12.41 -5.36
N LEU A 342 -29.56 -12.44 -4.13
CA LEU A 342 -29.88 -11.40 -3.14
C LEU A 342 -28.88 -10.25 -3.30
N ALA A 343 -29.40 -9.04 -3.31
CA ALA A 343 -28.61 -7.84 -3.43
C ALA A 343 -29.02 -6.76 -2.42
N LEU A 344 -28.11 -5.85 -2.14
CA LEU A 344 -28.39 -4.55 -1.56
C LEU A 344 -28.20 -3.52 -2.67
N SER A 345 -29.30 -2.89 -3.07
CA SER A 345 -29.34 -2.03 -4.25
C SER A 345 -29.38 -0.57 -3.87
N CYS A 346 -28.60 0.26 -4.55
CA CYS A 346 -28.70 1.70 -4.56
C CYS A 346 -29.27 2.13 -5.92
N ILE A 347 -30.53 2.59 -5.92
CA ILE A 347 -31.25 3.03 -7.11
C ILE A 347 -31.28 4.55 -7.08
N MET A 348 -30.69 5.21 -8.08
CA MET A 348 -30.50 6.65 -8.11
C MET A 348 -31.22 7.26 -9.31
N THR A 349 -31.97 8.31 -9.09
CA THR A 349 -32.51 9.18 -10.16
C THR A 349 -31.52 10.30 -10.38
N VAL A 350 -30.90 10.30 -11.55
CA VAL A 350 -29.85 11.26 -11.93
C VAL A 350 -30.40 12.19 -13.01
N ASP A 351 -30.28 13.50 -12.79
CA ASP A 351 -30.72 14.50 -13.73
C ASP A 351 -29.73 14.68 -14.91
N PRO A 352 -30.07 15.44 -15.97
CA PRO A 352 -29.18 15.67 -17.10
C PRO A 352 -27.87 16.39 -16.78
N SER A 353 -27.73 16.97 -15.59
CA SER A 353 -26.50 17.59 -15.09
C SER A 353 -25.60 16.59 -14.35
N GLY A 354 -26.08 15.36 -14.13
CA GLY A 354 -25.37 14.32 -13.39
C GLY A 354 -25.57 14.42 -11.87
N GLU A 355 -26.58 15.16 -11.39
CA GLU A 355 -26.91 15.28 -9.97
C GLU A 355 -27.93 14.22 -9.56
N VAL A 356 -27.68 13.54 -8.43
CA VAL A 356 -28.64 12.61 -7.83
C VAL A 356 -29.74 13.41 -7.16
N ILE A 357 -30.94 13.42 -7.77
CA ILE A 357 -32.10 14.16 -7.25
C ILE A 357 -33.00 13.33 -6.34
N ALA A 358 -32.88 12.01 -6.42
CA ALA A 358 -33.56 11.06 -5.51
C ALA A 358 -32.78 9.74 -5.51
N HIS A 359 -32.83 9.02 -4.39
CA HIS A 359 -32.28 7.68 -4.30
C HIS A 359 -33.10 6.78 -3.39
N GLU A 360 -32.97 5.48 -3.58
CA GLU A 360 -33.55 4.43 -2.74
C GLU A 360 -32.46 3.38 -2.49
N ILE A 361 -32.18 3.10 -1.22
CA ILE A 361 -31.30 2.01 -0.82
C ILE A 361 -32.15 0.93 -0.19
N GLY A 362 -32.03 -0.33 -0.66
CA GLY A 362 -32.91 -1.39 -0.19
C GLY A 362 -32.43 -2.80 -0.48
N GLU A 363 -32.96 -3.74 0.30
CA GLU A 363 -32.75 -5.16 0.07
C GLU A 363 -33.59 -5.63 -1.12
N THR A 364 -32.96 -6.29 -2.09
CA THR A 364 -33.60 -6.68 -3.36
C THR A 364 -33.34 -8.14 -3.70
N VAL A 365 -34.16 -8.67 -4.62
CA VAL A 365 -33.89 -9.90 -5.36
C VAL A 365 -33.71 -9.52 -6.81
N ILE A 366 -32.64 -9.98 -7.40
CA ILE A 366 -32.24 -9.65 -8.78
C ILE A 366 -32.01 -10.90 -9.62
N HIS A 367 -32.07 -10.73 -10.94
CA HIS A 367 -31.74 -11.76 -11.92
C HIS A 367 -30.88 -11.12 -13.03
N VAL A 368 -29.59 -11.40 -13.04
CA VAL A 368 -28.68 -10.84 -14.04
C VAL A 368 -28.91 -11.49 -15.39
N ASN A 369 -29.23 -10.68 -16.41
CA ASN A 369 -29.55 -11.19 -17.75
C ASN A 369 -28.31 -11.71 -18.48
N ARG A 370 -27.18 -10.98 -18.42
CA ARG A 370 -25.94 -11.34 -19.09
C ARG A 370 -24.73 -10.94 -18.25
N ARG A 371 -23.71 -11.79 -18.30
CA ARG A 371 -22.37 -11.44 -17.89
C ARG A 371 -21.62 -10.88 -19.08
N MET A 372 -21.19 -9.63 -19.00
CA MET A 372 -20.38 -8.96 -20.02
C MET A 372 -18.93 -8.85 -19.57
N SER A 373 -18.02 -8.76 -20.52
CA SER A 373 -16.64 -8.38 -20.23
C SER A 373 -16.36 -6.93 -20.66
N TYR A 374 -15.33 -6.31 -20.04
CA TYR A 374 -14.86 -4.99 -20.47
C TYR A 374 -14.49 -4.99 -21.96
N THR A 375 -13.93 -6.07 -22.46
CA THR A 375 -13.58 -6.24 -23.88
C THR A 375 -14.81 -6.29 -24.77
N SER A 376 -15.83 -7.08 -24.42
CA SER A 376 -17.07 -7.18 -25.21
C SER A 376 -17.80 -5.84 -25.30
N VAL A 377 -17.94 -5.13 -24.17
CA VAL A 377 -18.61 -3.81 -24.16
C VAL A 377 -17.80 -2.77 -24.94
N LYS A 378 -16.45 -2.80 -24.86
CA LYS A 378 -15.59 -1.96 -25.71
C LYS A 378 -15.80 -2.24 -27.19
N LYS A 379 -15.81 -3.51 -27.61
CA LYS A 379 -16.06 -3.91 -29.00
C LYS A 379 -17.40 -3.39 -29.51
N ILE A 380 -18.45 -3.43 -28.66
CA ILE A 380 -19.78 -2.91 -29.03
C ILE A 380 -19.73 -1.36 -29.15
N LEU A 381 -19.25 -0.66 -28.15
CA LEU A 381 -19.38 0.80 -28.06
C LEU A 381 -18.32 1.58 -28.84
N THR A 382 -17.13 1.01 -29.02
CA THR A 382 -15.99 1.70 -29.63
C THR A 382 -15.60 1.10 -30.98
N ASP A 383 -15.45 -0.23 -31.05
CA ASP A 383 -14.92 -0.88 -32.21
C ASP A 383 -16.04 -1.22 -33.22
N HIS A 384 -17.31 -1.15 -32.78
CA HIS A 384 -18.51 -1.48 -33.55
C HIS A 384 -18.43 -2.87 -34.22
N ASP A 385 -17.93 -3.86 -33.46
CA ASP A 385 -17.80 -5.24 -33.94
C ASP A 385 -19.18 -5.84 -34.29
N GLU A 386 -19.33 -6.32 -35.51
CA GLU A 386 -20.62 -6.80 -36.02
C GLU A 386 -21.12 -8.04 -35.24
N ALA A 387 -20.21 -8.96 -34.84
CA ALA A 387 -20.57 -10.20 -34.17
C ALA A 387 -21.06 -9.93 -32.74
N GLU A 388 -20.31 -9.14 -31.97
CA GLU A 388 -20.68 -8.72 -30.60
C GLU A 388 -21.99 -7.88 -30.63
N THR A 389 -22.13 -6.99 -31.61
CA THR A 389 -23.32 -6.15 -31.79
C THR A 389 -24.57 -6.99 -32.09
N GLU A 390 -24.47 -8.03 -32.93
CA GLU A 390 -25.61 -8.89 -33.22
C GLU A 390 -25.97 -9.80 -32.04
N GLU A 391 -24.96 -10.35 -31.34
CA GLU A 391 -25.18 -11.21 -30.18
C GLU A 391 -25.87 -10.49 -29.02
N TYR A 392 -25.47 -9.24 -28.74
CA TYR A 392 -25.97 -8.44 -27.61
C TYR A 392 -26.90 -7.30 -28.04
N ARG A 393 -27.52 -7.40 -29.20
CA ARG A 393 -28.41 -6.37 -29.80
C ARG A 393 -29.41 -5.77 -28.81
N GLU A 394 -30.00 -6.58 -27.93
CA GLU A 394 -31.01 -6.18 -26.97
C GLU A 394 -30.44 -5.26 -25.85
N LEU A 395 -29.13 -5.31 -25.62
CA LEU A 395 -28.43 -4.54 -24.57
C LEU A 395 -27.83 -3.23 -25.07
N ILE A 396 -27.67 -3.08 -26.38
CA ILE A 396 -27.01 -1.91 -27.00
C ILE A 396 -27.62 -0.59 -26.54
N PRO A 397 -28.96 -0.41 -26.55
CA PRO A 397 -29.55 0.85 -26.09
C PRO A 397 -29.25 1.17 -24.64
N MET A 398 -29.02 0.16 -23.80
CA MET A 398 -28.62 0.36 -22.40
C MET A 398 -27.14 0.76 -22.34
N PHE A 399 -26.24 0.12 -23.09
CA PHE A 399 -24.82 0.47 -23.11
C PHE A 399 -24.56 1.88 -23.64
N GLU A 400 -25.29 2.31 -24.67
CA GLU A 400 -25.21 3.67 -25.20
C GLU A 400 -25.62 4.71 -24.14
N ARG A 401 -26.71 4.45 -23.39
CA ARG A 401 -27.12 5.31 -22.28
C ARG A 401 -26.10 5.28 -21.12
N MET A 402 -25.50 4.13 -20.84
CA MET A 402 -24.44 4.03 -19.84
C MET A 402 -23.23 4.87 -20.20
N GLN A 403 -22.81 4.86 -21.48
CA GLN A 403 -21.74 5.70 -21.99
C GLN A 403 -22.10 7.19 -21.89
N GLU A 404 -23.33 7.57 -22.28
CA GLU A 404 -23.84 8.94 -22.16
C GLU A 404 -23.76 9.43 -20.69
N LEU A 405 -24.34 8.65 -19.77
CA LEU A 405 -24.37 9.00 -18.34
C LEU A 405 -22.95 9.06 -17.73
N SER A 406 -22.10 8.09 -18.03
CA SER A 406 -20.69 8.08 -17.61
C SER A 406 -19.98 9.37 -18.03
N GLY A 407 -20.19 9.84 -19.28
CA GLY A 407 -19.64 11.09 -19.77
C GLY A 407 -20.11 12.30 -18.96
N ILE A 408 -21.40 12.36 -18.61
CA ILE A 408 -22.00 13.42 -17.79
C ILE A 408 -21.38 13.40 -16.37
N LEU A 409 -21.33 12.24 -15.74
CA LEU A 409 -20.78 12.08 -14.37
C LEU A 409 -19.31 12.48 -14.31
N ARG A 410 -18.52 12.06 -15.30
CA ARG A 410 -17.11 12.40 -15.41
C ARG A 410 -16.88 13.88 -15.60
N ALA A 411 -17.67 14.52 -16.47
CA ALA A 411 -17.63 15.97 -16.68
C ALA A 411 -17.97 16.75 -15.38
N ARG A 412 -18.97 16.28 -14.63
CA ARG A 412 -19.35 16.84 -13.34
C ARG A 412 -18.23 16.74 -12.31
N ARG A 413 -17.61 15.54 -12.17
CA ARG A 413 -16.45 15.34 -11.27
C ARG A 413 -15.26 16.22 -11.67
N LYS A 414 -14.95 16.30 -12.95
CA LYS A 414 -13.90 17.19 -13.48
C LYS A 414 -14.17 18.65 -13.13
N LYS A 415 -15.42 19.12 -13.27
CA LYS A 415 -15.83 20.48 -12.88
C LYS A 415 -15.70 20.74 -11.38
N ARG A 416 -15.98 19.72 -10.54
CA ARG A 416 -15.84 19.79 -9.09
C ARG A 416 -14.36 19.87 -8.66
N GLY A 417 -13.44 19.33 -9.43
CA GLY A 417 -12.00 19.36 -9.19
C GLY A 417 -11.40 17.99 -8.82
N SER A 418 -12.09 16.89 -9.14
CA SER A 418 -11.55 15.53 -8.98
C SER A 418 -10.23 15.41 -9.72
N ILE A 419 -9.24 14.83 -9.05
CA ILE A 419 -7.91 14.58 -9.59
C ILE A 419 -7.92 13.18 -10.19
N ASP A 420 -7.63 13.07 -11.48
CA ASP A 420 -7.48 11.79 -12.17
C ASP A 420 -5.98 11.57 -12.45
N PHE A 421 -5.39 10.59 -11.78
CA PHE A 421 -4.03 10.15 -12.05
C PHE A 421 -4.10 8.97 -13.01
N ASP A 422 -3.88 9.20 -14.28
CA ASP A 422 -3.92 8.15 -15.31
C ASP A 422 -2.52 7.50 -15.47
N PHE A 423 -2.11 6.72 -14.47
CA PHE A 423 -0.91 5.91 -14.59
C PHE A 423 -1.24 4.56 -15.23
N PRO A 424 -0.45 4.11 -16.21
CA PRO A 424 -0.67 2.80 -16.82
C PRO A 424 -0.41 1.68 -15.80
N GLU A 425 -1.46 0.93 -15.47
CA GLU A 425 -1.33 -0.32 -14.72
C GLU A 425 -0.71 -1.40 -15.62
N THR A 426 -0.05 -2.37 -15.00
CA THR A 426 0.62 -3.45 -15.73
C THR A 426 -0.31 -4.65 -15.86
N LYS A 427 -0.61 -5.08 -17.09
CA LYS A 427 -1.19 -6.40 -17.37
C LYS A 427 -0.08 -7.38 -17.70
N MET A 428 -0.03 -8.47 -16.95
CA MET A 428 0.96 -9.52 -17.11
C MET A 428 0.30 -10.80 -17.61
N ILE A 429 0.89 -11.45 -18.61
CA ILE A 429 0.44 -12.74 -19.14
C ILE A 429 1.49 -13.78 -18.75
N LEU A 430 1.04 -14.81 -18.04
CA LEU A 430 1.87 -15.91 -17.58
C LEU A 430 1.61 -17.16 -18.41
N ASP A 431 2.63 -18.02 -18.54
CA ASP A 431 2.46 -19.38 -19.07
C ASP A 431 1.93 -20.35 -17.99
N GLU A 432 1.76 -21.62 -18.37
CA GLU A 432 1.30 -22.70 -17.46
C GLU A 432 2.23 -22.95 -16.25
N ASN A 433 3.47 -22.51 -16.34
CA ASN A 433 4.47 -22.62 -15.28
C ASN A 433 4.59 -21.35 -14.42
N GLY A 434 3.76 -20.35 -14.70
CA GLY A 434 3.78 -19.05 -14.00
C GLY A 434 4.93 -18.12 -14.43
N LYS A 435 5.56 -18.37 -15.61
CA LYS A 435 6.55 -17.47 -16.19
C LYS A 435 5.89 -16.37 -17.00
N PRO A 436 6.36 -15.13 -16.91
CA PRO A 436 5.84 -14.03 -17.70
C PRO A 436 6.25 -14.20 -19.18
N VAL A 437 5.26 -14.23 -20.08
CA VAL A 437 5.44 -14.33 -21.53
C VAL A 437 5.17 -13.00 -22.24
N ASP A 438 4.33 -12.15 -21.64
CA ASP A 438 4.05 -10.81 -22.16
C ASP A 438 3.72 -9.85 -21.01
N ILE A 439 4.20 -8.60 -21.14
CA ILE A 439 3.92 -7.52 -20.20
C ILE A 439 3.55 -6.29 -21.00
N ARG A 440 2.36 -5.75 -20.72
CA ARG A 440 1.81 -4.59 -21.42
C ARG A 440 0.99 -3.71 -20.49
N PRO A 441 0.76 -2.42 -20.83
CA PRO A 441 -0.17 -1.58 -20.11
C PRO A 441 -1.58 -2.18 -20.11
N TYR A 442 -2.28 -2.04 -18.99
CA TYR A 442 -3.70 -2.39 -18.91
C TYR A 442 -4.53 -1.39 -19.72
N ASP A 443 -5.46 -1.91 -20.54
CA ASP A 443 -6.34 -1.09 -21.38
C ASP A 443 -7.52 -0.56 -20.57
N ARG A 444 -7.43 0.70 -20.11
CA ARG A 444 -8.51 1.42 -19.44
C ARG A 444 -9.47 1.98 -20.49
N ASN A 445 -10.46 1.18 -20.86
CA ASN A 445 -11.39 1.46 -21.97
C ASN A 445 -12.73 2.10 -21.51
N VAL A 446 -13.65 2.29 -22.45
CA VAL A 446 -14.96 2.90 -22.19
C VAL A 446 -15.77 2.12 -21.15
N ALA A 447 -15.69 0.78 -21.16
CA ALA A 447 -16.47 -0.06 -20.24
C ALA A 447 -15.95 0.03 -18.80
N THR A 448 -14.62 0.03 -18.61
CA THR A 448 -14.02 0.23 -17.28
C THR A 448 -14.40 1.58 -16.71
N LYS A 449 -14.43 2.63 -17.55
CA LYS A 449 -14.82 3.99 -17.17
C LYS A 449 -16.28 4.07 -16.75
N ILE A 450 -17.18 3.38 -17.44
CA ILE A 450 -18.62 3.32 -17.11
C ILE A 450 -18.81 2.74 -15.71
N ILE A 451 -18.25 1.57 -15.45
CA ILE A 451 -18.40 0.90 -14.14
C ILE A 451 -17.78 1.73 -13.02
N GLU A 452 -16.58 2.28 -13.23
CA GLU A 452 -15.94 3.18 -12.26
C GLU A 452 -16.85 4.37 -11.91
N ASP A 453 -17.42 5.06 -12.91
CA ASP A 453 -18.27 6.23 -12.69
C ASP A 453 -19.52 5.88 -11.90
N PHE A 454 -20.14 4.72 -12.16
CA PHE A 454 -21.33 4.26 -11.46
C PHE A 454 -21.04 3.82 -10.04
N MET A 455 -19.92 3.13 -9.80
CA MET A 455 -19.50 2.73 -8.47
C MET A 455 -19.12 3.95 -7.61
N LEU A 456 -18.43 4.93 -8.19
CA LEU A 456 -18.13 6.18 -7.50
C LEU A 456 -19.40 6.92 -7.08
N LEU A 457 -20.40 7.02 -7.98
CA LEU A 457 -21.68 7.68 -7.67
C LEU A 457 -22.44 6.95 -6.56
N ALA A 458 -22.51 5.61 -6.62
CA ALA A 458 -23.16 4.81 -5.58
C ALA A 458 -22.44 4.96 -4.22
N ASN A 459 -21.12 4.92 -4.20
CA ASN A 459 -20.33 5.10 -2.99
C ASN A 459 -20.54 6.49 -2.37
N GLU A 460 -20.57 7.56 -3.18
CA GLU A 460 -20.86 8.93 -2.73
C GLU A 460 -22.29 9.01 -2.17
N THR A 461 -23.29 8.47 -2.87
CA THR A 461 -24.70 8.51 -2.46
C THR A 461 -24.95 7.79 -1.14
N VAL A 462 -24.38 6.58 -1.00
CA VAL A 462 -24.50 5.79 0.24
C VAL A 462 -23.77 6.44 1.41
N ALA A 463 -22.60 7.07 1.17
CA ALA A 463 -21.88 7.80 2.21
C ALA A 463 -22.66 9.03 2.70
N GLU A 464 -23.25 9.78 1.78
CA GLU A 464 -24.05 10.96 2.10
C GLU A 464 -25.33 10.58 2.86
N ASP A 465 -26.04 9.53 2.42
CA ASP A 465 -27.22 9.01 3.09
C ASP A 465 -26.92 8.56 4.53
N GLY A 466 -25.85 7.80 4.74
CA GLY A 466 -25.40 7.37 6.07
C GLY A 466 -25.02 8.55 6.98
N TYR A 467 -24.38 9.58 6.44
CA TYR A 467 -24.00 10.78 7.17
C TYR A 467 -25.22 11.57 7.66
N TRP A 468 -26.17 11.86 6.77
CA TRP A 468 -27.38 12.63 7.14
C TRP A 468 -28.36 11.88 8.05
N GLN A 469 -28.30 10.54 8.05
CA GLN A 469 -29.02 9.71 9.01
C GLN A 469 -28.28 9.54 10.34
N GLU A 470 -27.09 10.16 10.51
CA GLU A 470 -26.24 10.08 11.71
C GLU A 470 -25.89 8.65 12.12
N LEU A 471 -25.77 7.75 11.14
CA LEU A 471 -25.40 6.36 11.38
C LEU A 471 -23.94 6.25 11.83
N PRO A 472 -23.59 5.34 12.77
CA PRO A 472 -22.19 4.96 12.96
C PRO A 472 -21.70 4.28 11.68
N PHE A 473 -20.73 4.90 11.00
CA PHE A 473 -20.39 4.53 9.62
C PHE A 473 -18.88 4.42 9.42
N LEU A 474 -18.46 3.78 8.32
CA LEU A 474 -17.07 3.80 7.86
C LEU A 474 -16.99 4.66 6.61
N TYR A 475 -16.02 5.57 6.62
CA TYR A 475 -15.72 6.42 5.48
C TYR A 475 -14.38 6.03 4.86
N ARG A 476 -14.24 6.26 3.57
CA ARG A 476 -12.96 6.20 2.86
C ARG A 476 -12.42 7.61 2.78
N SER A 477 -11.62 7.97 3.76
CA SER A 477 -11.08 9.33 3.89
C SER A 477 -9.76 9.48 3.14
N HIS A 478 -9.64 10.56 2.39
CA HIS A 478 -8.39 11.01 1.80
C HIS A 478 -8.14 12.44 2.25
N GLU A 479 -7.29 12.57 3.24
CA GLU A 479 -7.02 13.85 3.87
C GLU A 479 -6.33 14.84 2.92
N THR A 480 -6.42 16.13 3.24
CA THR A 480 -5.66 17.18 2.55
C THR A 480 -4.17 16.90 2.61
N PRO A 481 -3.43 17.13 1.52
CA PRO A 481 -1.98 16.96 1.48
C PRO A 481 -1.26 17.82 2.51
N ASP A 482 -0.05 17.39 2.86
CA ASP A 482 0.84 18.18 3.72
C ASP A 482 1.28 19.47 3.02
N GLU A 483 1.17 20.61 3.74
CA GLU A 483 1.45 21.93 3.18
C GLU A 483 2.91 22.07 2.72
N GLU A 484 3.87 21.50 3.46
CA GLU A 484 5.29 21.57 3.13
C GLU A 484 5.58 20.79 1.84
N LYS A 485 5.00 19.61 1.66
CA LYS A 485 5.14 18.82 0.42
C LYS A 485 4.55 19.53 -0.78
N ILE A 486 3.39 20.17 -0.63
CA ILE A 486 2.76 20.94 -1.71
C ILE A 486 3.56 22.19 -2.05
N ARG A 487 4.14 22.89 -1.06
CA ARG A 487 5.05 24.02 -1.29
C ARG A 487 6.32 23.59 -2.04
N THR A 488 6.87 22.43 -1.68
CA THR A 488 8.01 21.82 -2.38
C THR A 488 7.65 21.50 -3.84
N LEU A 489 6.48 20.89 -4.07
CA LEU A 489 5.97 20.65 -5.42
C LEU A 489 5.82 21.97 -6.22
N ALA A 490 5.21 22.98 -5.62
CA ALA A 490 5.01 24.27 -6.27
C ALA A 490 6.33 24.96 -6.63
N THR A 491 7.33 24.89 -5.75
CA THR A 491 8.67 25.42 -6.02
C THR A 491 9.32 24.65 -7.17
N PHE A 492 9.18 23.34 -7.18
CA PHE A 492 9.74 22.48 -8.21
C PHE A 492 9.15 22.77 -9.60
N ILE A 493 7.81 22.82 -9.73
CA ILE A 493 7.16 23.03 -11.04
C ILE A 493 7.45 24.42 -11.64
N ASN A 494 7.82 25.41 -10.81
CA ASN A 494 8.25 26.72 -11.29
C ASN A 494 9.50 26.63 -12.18
N ASN A 495 10.38 25.64 -11.96
CA ASN A 495 11.57 25.44 -12.79
C ASN A 495 11.23 25.05 -14.24
N PHE A 496 10.01 24.55 -14.46
CA PHE A 496 9.46 24.15 -15.77
C PHE A 496 8.48 25.19 -16.33
N GLY A 497 8.33 26.33 -15.66
CA GLY A 497 7.40 27.41 -16.10
C GLY A 497 5.95 27.18 -15.71
N TYR A 498 5.67 26.17 -14.90
CA TYR A 498 4.32 25.94 -14.36
C TYR A 498 4.16 26.63 -13.01
N SER A 499 2.94 27.05 -12.71
CA SER A 499 2.60 27.64 -11.41
C SER A 499 1.32 27.06 -10.85
N MET A 500 1.27 26.90 -9.54
CA MET A 500 0.11 26.44 -8.79
C MET A 500 -0.21 27.47 -7.70
N HIS A 501 -1.49 27.80 -7.56
CA HIS A 501 -1.93 28.70 -6.50
C HIS A 501 -2.14 27.92 -5.20
N ILE A 502 -1.37 28.28 -4.17
CA ILE A 502 -1.51 27.72 -2.82
C ILE A 502 -2.15 28.81 -1.95
N GLY A 503 -3.38 28.58 -1.47
CA GLY A 503 -4.03 29.47 -0.51
C GLY A 503 -3.28 29.50 0.84
N VAL A 504 -3.50 30.55 1.61
CA VAL A 504 -2.76 30.80 2.87
C VAL A 504 -3.01 29.68 3.91
N ASN A 505 -4.16 29.00 3.86
CA ASN A 505 -4.50 27.90 4.77
C ASN A 505 -5.36 26.82 4.11
N GLU A 506 -5.47 26.78 2.79
CA GLU A 506 -6.34 25.84 2.10
C GLU A 506 -5.72 25.36 0.78
N ILE A 507 -5.44 24.08 0.71
CA ILE A 507 -5.05 23.41 -0.53
C ILE A 507 -6.31 22.79 -1.13
N ARG A 508 -6.65 23.19 -2.37
CA ARG A 508 -7.85 22.69 -3.05
C ARG A 508 -7.49 21.67 -4.12
N PRO A 509 -8.23 20.56 -4.22
CA PRO A 509 -8.00 19.54 -5.24
C PRO A 509 -7.93 20.13 -6.66
N LYS A 510 -8.76 21.13 -6.94
CA LYS A 510 -8.85 21.81 -8.23
C LYS A 510 -7.54 22.46 -8.71
N GLU A 511 -6.68 22.90 -7.79
CA GLU A 511 -5.40 23.50 -8.19
C GLU A 511 -4.41 22.44 -8.69
N ILE A 512 -4.42 21.26 -8.07
CA ILE A 512 -3.63 20.12 -8.53
C ILE A 512 -4.19 19.58 -9.85
N GLN A 513 -5.52 19.47 -9.97
CA GLN A 513 -6.16 19.07 -11.23
C GLN A 513 -5.77 20.01 -12.38
N LYS A 514 -5.80 21.34 -12.16
CA LYS A 514 -5.38 22.31 -13.17
C LYS A 514 -3.91 22.16 -13.58
N LEU A 515 -3.04 21.83 -12.60
CA LEU A 515 -1.64 21.55 -12.89
C LEU A 515 -1.52 20.33 -13.80
N LEU A 516 -2.17 19.22 -13.44
CA LEU A 516 -2.13 17.97 -14.21
C LEU A 516 -2.69 18.17 -15.63
N THR A 517 -3.81 18.92 -15.78
CA THR A 517 -4.36 19.25 -17.10
C THR A 517 -3.41 20.12 -17.95
N LYS A 518 -2.60 20.99 -17.33
CA LYS A 518 -1.62 21.82 -18.06
C LYS A 518 -0.41 21.04 -18.55
N VAL A 519 -0.03 19.98 -17.85
CA VAL A 519 1.12 19.14 -18.19
C VAL A 519 0.74 17.94 -19.05
N GLU A 520 -0.54 17.70 -19.28
CA GLU A 520 -1.05 16.63 -20.16
C GLU A 520 -0.40 16.74 -21.55
N ASP A 521 0.05 15.61 -22.10
CA ASP A 521 0.76 15.50 -23.39
C ASP A 521 2.12 16.27 -23.46
N THR A 522 2.68 16.70 -22.32
CA THR A 522 4.03 17.31 -22.29
C THR A 522 5.08 16.31 -21.82
N PRO A 523 6.37 16.54 -22.14
CA PRO A 523 7.46 15.69 -21.63
C PRO A 523 7.56 15.59 -20.11
N GLU A 524 7.07 16.61 -19.40
CA GLU A 524 7.10 16.71 -17.94
C GLU A 524 5.91 16.02 -17.26
N GLU A 525 4.90 15.60 -18.01
CA GLU A 525 3.65 15.03 -17.49
C GLU A 525 3.88 13.89 -16.49
N ALA A 526 4.61 12.85 -16.90
CA ALA A 526 4.84 11.66 -16.08
C ALA A 526 5.53 11.99 -14.75
N MET A 527 6.48 12.91 -14.79
CA MET A 527 7.23 13.35 -13.62
C MET A 527 6.38 14.19 -12.67
N ILE A 528 5.72 15.24 -13.19
CA ILE A 528 4.91 16.17 -12.38
C ILE A 528 3.75 15.41 -11.75
N SER A 529 3.11 14.49 -12.50
CA SER A 529 2.04 13.63 -12.00
C SER A 529 2.50 12.72 -10.86
N ARG A 530 3.69 12.08 -10.99
CA ARG A 530 4.29 11.26 -9.93
C ARG A 530 4.65 12.08 -8.68
N LEU A 531 5.20 13.29 -8.85
CA LEU A 531 5.51 14.16 -7.71
C LEU A 531 4.25 14.69 -7.04
N ALA A 532 3.23 15.05 -7.81
CA ALA A 532 1.93 15.43 -7.29
C ALA A 532 1.32 14.28 -6.47
N LEU A 533 1.31 13.04 -6.99
CA LEU A 533 0.84 11.87 -6.27
C LEU A 533 1.61 11.63 -4.96
N ARG A 534 2.94 11.72 -4.99
CA ARG A 534 3.80 11.57 -3.79
C ARG A 534 3.57 12.65 -2.72
N SER A 535 3.05 13.80 -3.14
CA SER A 535 2.70 14.88 -2.22
C SER A 535 1.36 14.65 -1.53
N MET A 536 0.52 13.72 -2.04
CA MET A 536 -0.75 13.34 -1.43
C MET A 536 -0.52 12.46 -0.20
N LYS A 537 -1.50 12.46 0.70
CA LYS A 537 -1.61 11.44 1.73
C LYS A 537 -2.21 10.16 1.14
N GLN A 538 -2.02 9.06 1.81
CA GLN A 538 -2.69 7.80 1.45
C GLN A 538 -4.13 7.81 1.99
N ALA A 539 -5.09 7.35 1.20
CA ALA A 539 -6.45 7.16 1.67
C ALA A 539 -6.51 6.03 2.71
N LYS A 540 -7.40 6.15 3.69
CA LYS A 540 -7.59 5.19 4.79
C LYS A 540 -9.07 5.07 5.15
N TYR A 541 -9.43 4.01 5.86
CA TYR A 541 -10.74 3.90 6.47
C TYR A 541 -10.77 4.64 7.80
N THR A 542 -11.85 5.38 8.05
CA THR A 542 -12.07 6.19 9.26
C THR A 542 -13.51 6.10 9.71
N VAL A 543 -13.76 6.42 10.97
CA VAL A 543 -15.12 6.57 11.51
C VAL A 543 -15.61 8.02 11.40
N GLU A 544 -14.71 8.97 11.22
CA GLU A 544 -15.00 10.38 10.98
C GLU A 544 -15.01 10.66 9.47
N ASN A 545 -15.92 11.55 9.04
CA ASN A 545 -15.99 11.96 7.64
C ASN A 545 -15.06 13.15 7.39
N ASP A 546 -13.87 12.88 6.89
CA ASP A 546 -12.88 13.90 6.48
C ASP A 546 -12.98 14.25 4.99
N GLY A 547 -13.94 13.63 4.26
CA GLY A 547 -14.05 13.71 2.81
C GLY A 547 -12.96 12.97 2.06
N HIS A 548 -12.97 13.09 0.74
CA HIS A 548 -11.97 12.46 -0.13
C HIS A 548 -11.32 13.47 -1.06
N PHE A 549 -10.13 13.95 -0.69
CA PHE A 549 -9.42 15.01 -1.40
C PHE A 549 -9.24 14.73 -2.91
N GLY A 550 -8.71 13.55 -3.26
CA GLY A 550 -8.46 13.18 -4.66
C GLY A 550 -9.72 13.16 -5.53
N LEU A 551 -10.86 12.72 -4.99
CA LEU A 551 -12.15 12.71 -5.68
C LEU A 551 -12.88 14.06 -5.57
N ALA A 552 -12.37 15.00 -4.79
CA ALA A 552 -13.05 16.23 -4.42
C ALA A 552 -14.48 15.95 -3.88
N ALA A 553 -14.67 14.85 -3.15
CA ALA A 553 -15.94 14.42 -2.61
C ALA A 553 -16.05 14.77 -1.12
N ASN A 554 -17.21 15.32 -0.72
CA ASN A 554 -17.48 15.65 0.68
C ASN A 554 -17.82 14.41 1.51
N TYR A 555 -18.44 13.41 0.90
CA TYR A 555 -18.82 12.14 1.50
C TYR A 555 -18.33 11.02 0.59
N TYR A 556 -17.62 10.07 1.14
CA TYR A 556 -17.18 8.92 0.37
C TYR A 556 -16.99 7.70 1.25
N THR A 557 -17.48 6.58 0.79
CA THR A 557 -17.30 5.26 1.41
C THR A 557 -17.02 4.20 0.36
N HIS A 558 -16.69 3.00 0.80
CA HIS A 558 -16.68 1.81 -0.04
C HIS A 558 -17.90 0.95 0.30
N PHE A 559 -18.82 0.81 -0.66
CA PHE A 559 -20.06 0.05 -0.52
C PHE A 559 -20.16 -1.09 -1.55
N THR A 560 -19.43 -0.97 -2.66
CA THR A 560 -19.68 -1.71 -3.89
C THR A 560 -18.97 -3.06 -4.01
N SER A 561 -18.17 -3.50 -3.02
CA SER A 561 -17.40 -4.74 -3.13
C SER A 561 -17.29 -5.55 -1.83
N PRO A 562 -18.42 -6.02 -1.24
CA PRO A 562 -18.42 -6.74 0.03
C PRO A 562 -17.87 -8.17 -0.04
N ILE A 563 -17.74 -8.77 -1.22
CA ILE A 563 -17.10 -10.09 -1.39
C ILE A 563 -15.60 -10.01 -1.09
N ARG A 564 -14.97 -8.89 -1.45
CA ARG A 564 -13.52 -8.73 -1.39
C ARG A 564 -13.01 -7.66 -0.43
N ARG A 565 -13.89 -6.83 0.18
CA ARG A 565 -13.50 -5.80 1.17
C ARG A 565 -14.39 -5.87 2.40
N TYR A 566 -13.78 -6.01 3.57
CA TYR A 566 -14.51 -6.08 4.83
C TYR A 566 -15.26 -4.78 5.22
N PRO A 567 -14.75 -3.56 4.97
CA PRO A 567 -15.50 -2.33 5.22
C PRO A 567 -16.85 -2.28 4.51
N ASP A 568 -16.90 -2.70 3.26
CA ASP A 568 -18.15 -2.77 2.48
C ASP A 568 -19.16 -3.74 3.14
N LEU A 569 -18.67 -4.92 3.53
CA LEU A 569 -19.49 -5.90 4.27
C LEU A 569 -20.04 -5.32 5.57
N GLN A 570 -19.23 -4.57 6.31
CA GLN A 570 -19.64 -3.96 7.57
C GLN A 570 -20.69 -2.84 7.35
N ILE A 571 -20.51 -2.01 6.32
CA ILE A 571 -21.47 -0.97 5.94
C ILE A 571 -22.82 -1.57 5.54
N HIS A 572 -22.83 -2.66 4.79
CA HIS A 572 -24.05 -3.39 4.44
C HIS A 572 -24.83 -3.83 5.68
N ARG A 573 -24.16 -4.29 6.74
CA ARG A 573 -24.83 -4.65 8.02
C ARG A 573 -25.51 -3.45 8.65
N ILE A 574 -24.80 -2.32 8.72
CA ILE A 574 -25.34 -1.08 9.32
C ILE A 574 -26.56 -0.60 8.53
N ILE A 575 -26.47 -0.57 7.21
CA ILE A 575 -27.58 -0.18 6.33
C ILE A 575 -28.79 -1.11 6.55
N LYS A 576 -28.58 -2.43 6.55
CA LYS A 576 -29.66 -3.41 6.74
C LYS A 576 -30.30 -3.33 8.12
N ASP A 577 -29.52 -3.12 9.18
CA ASP A 577 -30.08 -2.92 10.52
C ASP A 577 -30.92 -1.64 10.59
N ASN A 578 -30.49 -0.58 9.88
CA ASN A 578 -31.27 0.66 9.78
C ASN A 578 -32.55 0.45 8.97
N LEU A 579 -32.51 -0.17 7.79
CA LEU A 579 -33.67 -0.47 6.95
C LEU A 579 -34.73 -1.34 7.67
N ARG A 580 -34.27 -2.24 8.53
CA ARG A 580 -35.12 -3.14 9.32
C ARG A 580 -35.61 -2.54 10.65
N GLY A 581 -35.34 -1.25 10.90
CA GLY A 581 -35.70 -0.55 12.13
C GLY A 581 -35.05 -1.10 13.39
N ARG A 582 -33.87 -1.72 13.26
CA ARG A 582 -33.11 -2.32 14.38
C ARG A 582 -32.03 -1.38 14.95
N MET A 583 -31.86 -0.19 14.39
CA MET A 583 -30.83 0.77 14.80
C MET A 583 -31.31 1.54 16.05
N ASN A 584 -31.36 0.85 17.19
CA ASN A 584 -31.62 1.44 18.50
C ASN A 584 -30.31 1.95 19.16
N ALA A 585 -30.43 2.58 20.34
CA ALA A 585 -29.28 3.14 21.05
C ALA A 585 -28.19 2.11 21.35
N ASP A 586 -28.58 0.89 21.77
CA ASP A 586 -27.61 -0.17 22.08
C ASP A 586 -26.86 -0.64 20.82
N LYS A 587 -27.56 -0.73 19.69
CA LYS A 587 -26.96 -1.14 18.43
C LYS A 587 -26.06 -0.05 17.86
N MET A 588 -26.43 1.22 18.01
CA MET A 588 -25.57 2.34 17.64
C MET A 588 -24.29 2.36 18.47
N GLU A 589 -24.39 2.14 19.78
CA GLU A 589 -23.22 2.10 20.66
C GLU A 589 -22.33 0.88 20.35
N HIS A 590 -22.92 -0.26 20.05
CA HIS A 590 -22.19 -1.44 19.59
C HIS A 590 -21.33 -1.09 18.36
N TYR A 591 -21.94 -0.52 17.31
CA TYR A 591 -21.18 -0.16 16.10
C TYR A 591 -20.12 0.91 16.39
N ARG A 592 -20.42 1.95 17.18
CA ARG A 592 -19.41 2.94 17.58
C ARG A 592 -18.22 2.32 18.28
N SER A 593 -18.42 1.26 19.05
CA SER A 593 -17.36 0.58 19.77
C SER A 593 -16.44 -0.28 18.89
N ILE A 594 -16.99 -0.92 17.83
CA ILE A 594 -16.21 -1.83 16.97
C ILE A 594 -15.59 -1.15 15.74
N LEU A 595 -16.23 -0.12 15.20
CA LEU A 595 -15.81 0.49 13.93
C LEU A 595 -14.40 1.09 13.93
N PRO A 596 -13.86 1.68 15.02
CA PRO A 596 -12.47 2.14 15.03
C PRO A 596 -11.46 1.02 14.76
N GLU A 597 -11.66 -0.17 15.35
CA GLU A 597 -10.79 -1.32 15.13
C GLU A 597 -10.97 -1.89 13.71
N VAL A 598 -12.21 -1.95 13.21
CA VAL A 598 -12.49 -2.36 11.82
C VAL A 598 -11.80 -1.43 10.83
N ALA A 599 -11.87 -0.11 11.03
CA ALA A 599 -11.23 0.88 10.18
C ALA A 599 -9.70 0.71 10.15
N LYS A 600 -9.11 0.58 11.34
CA LYS A 600 -7.66 0.37 11.50
C LYS A 600 -7.21 -0.93 10.82
N ARG A 601 -7.85 -2.05 11.16
CA ARG A 601 -7.52 -3.38 10.62
C ARG A 601 -7.65 -3.41 9.09
N SER A 602 -8.75 -2.88 8.55
CA SER A 602 -8.97 -2.84 7.10
C SER A 602 -7.92 -2.03 6.37
N SER A 603 -7.51 -0.87 6.92
CA SER A 603 -6.46 -0.04 6.33
C SER A 603 -5.08 -0.72 6.37
N GLU A 604 -4.78 -1.46 7.44
CA GLU A 604 -3.54 -2.23 7.56
C GLU A 604 -3.50 -3.40 6.56
N MET A 605 -4.60 -4.14 6.44
CA MET A 605 -4.68 -5.30 5.53
C MET A 605 -4.65 -4.87 4.07
N GLU A 606 -5.30 -3.76 3.72
CA GLU A 606 -5.22 -3.17 2.39
C GLU A 606 -3.77 -2.81 2.03
N ARG A 607 -3.04 -2.10 2.88
CA ARG A 607 -1.63 -1.77 2.63
C ARG A 607 -0.77 -3.02 2.46
N ARG A 608 -0.99 -4.03 3.30
CA ARG A 608 -0.29 -5.32 3.20
C ARG A 608 -0.57 -6.01 1.86
N ALA A 609 -1.82 -6.00 1.40
CA ALA A 609 -2.22 -6.56 0.11
C ALA A 609 -1.56 -5.81 -1.06
N ASP A 610 -1.62 -4.46 -1.06
CA ASP A 610 -1.02 -3.62 -2.09
C ASP A 610 0.52 -3.80 -2.18
N GLU A 611 1.20 -3.94 -1.03
CA GLU A 611 2.63 -4.18 -1.01
C GLU A 611 2.98 -5.55 -1.58
N ALA A 612 2.24 -6.59 -1.21
CA ALA A 612 2.44 -7.95 -1.72
C ALA A 612 2.18 -8.02 -3.24
N GLU A 613 1.12 -7.40 -3.73
CA GLU A 613 0.81 -7.30 -5.15
C GLU A 613 1.95 -6.63 -5.92
N ARG A 614 2.39 -5.44 -5.48
CA ARG A 614 3.51 -4.72 -6.10
C ARG A 614 4.81 -5.53 -6.12
N GLU A 615 5.09 -6.26 -5.06
CA GLU A 615 6.28 -7.12 -4.98
C GLU A 615 6.22 -8.29 -5.95
N THR A 616 5.03 -8.91 -6.15
CA THR A 616 4.88 -9.99 -7.14
C THR A 616 4.99 -9.47 -8.57
N VAL A 617 4.40 -8.31 -8.87
CA VAL A 617 4.56 -7.64 -10.17
C VAL A 617 6.02 -7.31 -10.45
N LYS A 618 6.72 -6.72 -9.47
CA LYS A 618 8.15 -6.37 -9.59
C LYS A 618 9.01 -7.60 -9.85
N LEU A 619 8.77 -8.69 -9.10
CA LEU A 619 9.49 -9.95 -9.28
C LEU A 619 9.32 -10.50 -10.69
N LYS A 620 8.10 -10.53 -11.20
CA LYS A 620 7.81 -11.05 -12.55
C LYS A 620 8.34 -10.13 -13.66
N LYS A 621 8.37 -8.82 -13.46
CA LYS A 621 9.05 -7.89 -14.38
C LYS A 621 10.55 -8.19 -14.49
N VAL A 622 11.21 -8.47 -13.37
CA VAL A 622 12.63 -8.87 -13.36
C VAL A 622 12.81 -10.24 -14.04
N GLU A 623 11.95 -11.22 -13.76
CA GLU A 623 12.00 -12.54 -14.40
C GLU A 623 11.84 -12.43 -15.92
N TYR A 624 10.93 -11.58 -16.39
CA TYR A 624 10.75 -11.28 -17.82
C TYR A 624 12.03 -10.72 -18.43
N MET A 625 12.64 -9.73 -17.78
CA MET A 625 13.85 -9.09 -18.30
C MET A 625 15.09 -9.97 -18.26
N GLN A 626 15.13 -11.02 -17.44
CA GLN A 626 16.21 -12.02 -17.48
C GLN A 626 16.32 -12.72 -18.84
N ALA A 627 15.19 -12.96 -19.49
CA ALA A 627 15.17 -13.57 -20.82
C ALA A 627 15.61 -12.58 -21.94
N HIS A 628 15.70 -11.28 -21.63
CA HIS A 628 15.98 -10.21 -22.58
C HIS A 628 17.33 -9.52 -22.31
N ILE A 629 18.20 -10.15 -21.50
CA ILE A 629 19.55 -9.61 -21.25
C ILE A 629 20.32 -9.48 -22.57
N GLY A 630 20.89 -8.30 -22.83
CA GLY A 630 21.61 -7.96 -24.05
C GLY A 630 20.72 -7.32 -25.15
N GLU A 631 19.41 -7.39 -25.04
CA GLU A 631 18.48 -6.74 -25.98
C GLU A 631 18.37 -5.24 -25.73
N GLU A 632 17.95 -4.51 -26.76
CA GLU A 632 17.81 -3.06 -26.75
C GLU A 632 16.34 -2.66 -26.83
N PHE A 633 16.00 -1.63 -26.03
CA PHE A 633 14.66 -1.09 -25.95
C PHE A 633 14.69 0.44 -26.01
N GLU A 634 13.67 1.03 -26.60
CA GLU A 634 13.36 2.45 -26.43
C GLU A 634 12.64 2.65 -25.09
N GLY A 635 12.98 3.69 -24.36
CA GLY A 635 12.35 4.03 -23.11
C GLY A 635 12.38 5.52 -22.85
N VAL A 636 11.78 5.94 -21.75
CA VAL A 636 11.70 7.34 -21.33
C VAL A 636 12.31 7.47 -19.92
N ILE A 637 13.09 8.50 -19.69
CA ILE A 637 13.66 8.78 -18.37
C ILE A 637 12.51 9.11 -17.41
N SER A 638 12.22 8.19 -16.49
CA SER A 638 11.14 8.26 -15.51
C SER A 638 11.55 8.85 -14.16
N GLY A 639 12.88 8.85 -13.89
CA GLY A 639 13.43 9.36 -12.64
C GLY A 639 14.92 9.64 -12.75
N ILE A 640 15.40 10.67 -12.07
CA ILE A 640 16.84 10.98 -11.97
C ILE A 640 17.20 11.13 -10.49
N THR A 641 18.29 10.50 -10.12
CA THR A 641 18.84 10.50 -8.76
C THR A 641 20.35 10.65 -8.80
N LYS A 642 20.98 10.88 -7.66
CA LYS A 642 22.46 10.90 -7.58
C LYS A 642 23.13 9.56 -7.94
N TRP A 643 22.38 8.46 -7.98
CA TRP A 643 22.86 7.13 -8.33
C TRP A 643 22.77 6.83 -9.82
N GLY A 644 21.98 7.59 -10.57
CA GLY A 644 21.71 7.37 -11.99
C GLY A 644 20.30 7.72 -12.39
N MET A 645 19.90 7.22 -13.54
CA MET A 645 18.62 7.49 -14.17
C MET A 645 17.77 6.24 -14.22
N TYR A 646 16.51 6.35 -13.84
CA TYR A 646 15.51 5.31 -14.09
C TYR A 646 14.92 5.52 -15.48
N VAL A 647 14.79 4.45 -16.22
CA VAL A 647 14.23 4.46 -17.57
C VAL A 647 13.06 3.49 -17.59
N GLU A 648 11.89 3.99 -17.98
CA GLU A 648 10.66 3.21 -18.13
C GLU A 648 10.46 2.84 -19.61
N LEU A 649 10.25 1.57 -19.86
CA LEU A 649 9.94 1.02 -21.18
C LEU A 649 8.44 1.13 -21.48
N PRO A 650 8.01 1.04 -22.77
CA PRO A 650 6.59 1.09 -23.14
C PRO A 650 5.71 0.01 -22.49
N ASN A 651 6.32 -1.10 -22.05
CA ASN A 651 5.65 -2.18 -21.33
C ASN A 651 5.61 -1.96 -19.81
N THR A 652 5.82 -0.73 -19.32
CA THR A 652 5.81 -0.35 -17.91
C THR A 652 6.95 -0.93 -17.05
N ILE A 653 7.95 -1.55 -17.66
CA ILE A 653 9.14 -2.02 -16.96
C ILE A 653 10.09 -0.85 -16.75
N GLU A 654 10.56 -0.69 -15.52
CA GLU A 654 11.53 0.34 -15.14
C GLU A 654 12.86 -0.30 -14.73
N GLY A 655 13.98 0.23 -15.23
CA GLY A 655 15.33 -0.19 -14.85
C GLY A 655 16.25 0.99 -14.61
N LEU A 656 17.37 0.74 -13.93
CA LEU A 656 18.34 1.76 -13.54
C LEU A 656 19.52 1.81 -14.53
N VAL A 657 19.76 2.96 -15.12
CA VAL A 657 21.07 3.30 -15.70
C VAL A 657 21.92 3.89 -14.60
N HIS A 658 22.73 3.06 -13.95
CA HIS A 658 23.58 3.52 -12.85
C HIS A 658 24.68 4.48 -13.38
N VAL A 659 25.01 5.53 -12.62
CA VAL A 659 25.98 6.54 -13.04
C VAL A 659 27.35 5.95 -13.42
N THR A 660 27.76 4.84 -12.80
CA THR A 660 29.00 4.12 -13.15
C THR A 660 28.96 3.45 -14.53
N ASN A 661 27.78 3.22 -15.08
CA ASN A 661 27.58 2.64 -16.42
C ASN A 661 27.50 3.72 -17.51
N MET A 662 27.55 5.01 -17.12
CA MET A 662 27.63 6.16 -18.02
C MET A 662 29.09 6.54 -18.23
N THR A 663 29.78 5.77 -19.08
CA THR A 663 31.25 5.80 -19.21
C THR A 663 31.79 6.87 -20.17
N ASP A 664 30.91 7.61 -20.84
CA ASP A 664 31.25 8.65 -21.82
C ASP A 664 31.63 9.99 -21.17
N ASP A 665 31.24 10.23 -19.91
CA ASP A 665 31.61 11.42 -19.13
C ASP A 665 31.48 11.14 -17.62
N HIS A 666 31.90 12.12 -16.82
CA HIS A 666 31.58 12.19 -15.40
C HIS A 666 30.29 13.01 -15.23
N TYR A 667 29.23 12.37 -14.70
CA TYR A 667 27.91 12.97 -14.58
C TYR A 667 27.60 13.41 -13.16
N GLU A 668 27.12 14.64 -13.02
CA GLU A 668 26.65 15.21 -11.76
C GLU A 668 25.14 15.42 -11.77
N TYR A 669 24.50 15.07 -10.64
CA TYR A 669 23.07 15.24 -10.43
C TYR A 669 22.78 16.66 -9.93
N ASN A 670 21.90 17.36 -10.63
CA ASN A 670 21.33 18.63 -10.21
C ASN A 670 19.97 18.40 -9.55
N GLU A 671 19.92 18.51 -8.22
CA GLU A 671 18.72 18.26 -7.43
C GLU A 671 17.61 19.30 -7.67
N GLU A 672 17.96 20.56 -7.99
CA GLU A 672 16.99 21.63 -8.22
C GLU A 672 16.24 21.46 -9.55
N ARG A 673 16.92 20.92 -10.58
CA ARG A 673 16.38 20.77 -11.94
C ARG A 673 16.04 19.32 -12.30
N TYR A 674 16.35 18.37 -11.42
CA TYR A 674 16.20 16.92 -11.68
C TYR A 674 16.82 16.52 -13.04
N GLU A 675 18.05 16.96 -13.25
CA GLU A 675 18.81 16.66 -14.46
C GLU A 675 20.18 16.08 -14.12
N MET A 676 20.71 15.26 -15.03
CA MET A 676 22.06 14.71 -14.95
C MET A 676 22.92 15.37 -16.01
N MET A 677 23.99 16.05 -15.61
CA MET A 677 24.85 16.82 -16.53
C MET A 677 26.28 16.27 -16.57
N GLY A 678 26.75 15.98 -17.77
CA GLY A 678 28.15 15.62 -18.03
C GLY A 678 29.07 16.80 -17.84
N MET A 679 30.13 16.61 -17.06
CA MET A 679 31.06 17.70 -16.68
C MET A 679 31.89 18.20 -17.84
N HIS A 680 32.32 17.33 -18.76
CA HIS A 680 33.18 17.64 -19.91
C HIS A 680 32.36 17.88 -21.19
N THR A 681 31.43 16.94 -21.49
CA THR A 681 30.63 16.97 -22.73
C THR A 681 29.49 18.01 -22.68
N ARG A 682 29.09 18.45 -21.46
CA ARG A 682 27.94 19.28 -21.23
C ARG A 682 26.62 18.66 -21.68
N LYS A 683 26.62 17.35 -21.94
CA LYS A 683 25.42 16.60 -22.25
C LYS A 683 24.50 16.57 -21.04
N VAL A 684 23.24 16.90 -21.22
CA VAL A 684 22.25 16.97 -20.15
C VAL A 684 21.16 15.94 -20.46
N TYR A 685 20.86 15.08 -19.48
CA TYR A 685 19.72 14.19 -19.51
C TYR A 685 18.62 14.73 -18.62
N LYS A 686 17.40 14.76 -19.14
CA LYS A 686 16.24 15.31 -18.44
C LYS A 686 15.12 14.27 -18.30
N LEU A 687 14.29 14.50 -17.32
CA LEU A 687 13.06 13.71 -17.15
C LEU A 687 12.15 13.85 -18.37
N GLY A 688 11.50 12.75 -18.76
CA GLY A 688 10.67 12.71 -19.98
C GLY A 688 11.44 12.54 -21.30
N GLU A 689 12.77 12.58 -21.27
CA GLU A 689 13.58 12.40 -22.48
C GLU A 689 13.60 10.93 -22.92
N GLY A 690 13.39 10.71 -24.23
CA GLY A 690 13.49 9.38 -24.85
C GLY A 690 14.94 8.88 -24.88
N LEU A 691 15.15 7.62 -24.53
CA LEU A 691 16.48 7.03 -24.44
C LEU A 691 16.47 5.58 -24.91
N ARG A 692 17.45 5.22 -25.75
CA ARG A 692 17.65 3.80 -26.12
C ARG A 692 18.58 3.15 -25.10
N VAL A 693 18.12 2.04 -24.53
CA VAL A 693 18.85 1.31 -23.49
C VAL A 693 19.03 -0.16 -23.86
N ARG A 694 20.11 -0.77 -23.35
CA ARG A 694 20.34 -2.21 -23.42
C ARG A 694 20.24 -2.80 -22.01
N VAL A 695 19.63 -3.95 -21.89
CA VAL A 695 19.54 -4.69 -20.63
C VAL A 695 20.90 -5.25 -20.27
N LEU A 696 21.47 -4.84 -19.14
CA LEU A 696 22.73 -5.36 -18.65
C LEU A 696 22.55 -6.57 -17.74
N ASP A 697 21.65 -6.44 -16.78
CA ASP A 697 21.40 -7.46 -15.76
C ASP A 697 19.96 -7.36 -15.23
N ALA A 698 19.47 -8.45 -14.70
CA ALA A 698 18.17 -8.55 -14.02
C ALA A 698 18.29 -9.53 -12.87
N ASP A 699 18.41 -8.99 -11.64
CA ASP A 699 18.63 -9.76 -10.41
C ASP A 699 17.30 -10.06 -9.71
N ARG A 700 16.90 -11.34 -9.68
CA ARG A 700 15.65 -11.79 -9.02
C ARG A 700 15.70 -11.67 -7.50
N LEU A 701 16.88 -11.78 -6.87
CA LEU A 701 17.02 -11.69 -5.42
C LEU A 701 16.94 -10.23 -4.97
N MET A 702 17.65 -9.35 -5.67
CA MET A 702 17.62 -7.91 -5.40
C MET A 702 16.40 -7.22 -6.02
N ARG A 703 15.71 -7.91 -6.93
CA ARG A 703 14.57 -7.37 -7.70
C ARG A 703 14.92 -6.07 -8.42
N THR A 704 16.08 -6.04 -9.06
CA THR A 704 16.61 -4.90 -9.81
C THR A 704 16.82 -5.24 -11.27
N ILE A 705 16.67 -4.24 -12.13
CA ILE A 705 16.96 -4.32 -13.56
C ILE A 705 17.95 -3.20 -13.86
N ASP A 706 19.10 -3.56 -14.43
CA ASP A 706 20.14 -2.63 -14.79
C ASP A 706 20.21 -2.43 -16.31
N PHE A 707 20.21 -1.16 -16.70
CA PHE A 707 20.30 -0.74 -18.08
C PHE A 707 21.62 -0.04 -18.38
N LYS A 708 22.00 -0.03 -19.66
CA LYS A 708 23.08 0.79 -20.21
C LYS A 708 22.56 1.58 -21.41
N ILE A 709 22.99 2.85 -21.51
CA ILE A 709 22.64 3.70 -22.64
C ILE A 709 23.31 3.15 -23.91
N VAL A 710 22.56 3.08 -25.00
CA VAL A 710 23.06 2.79 -26.34
C VAL A 710 23.28 4.11 -27.04
N ASN A 711 24.54 4.48 -27.27
CA ASN A 711 24.89 5.73 -27.98
C ASN A 711 24.44 5.61 -29.45
N GLN A 712 23.63 6.55 -29.93
CA GLN A 712 23.43 6.75 -31.35
C GLN A 712 24.70 7.39 -31.96
N GLY A 713 25.61 6.55 -32.45
CA GLY A 713 26.78 7.10 -33.13
C GLY A 713 28.01 6.21 -32.99
N GLY A 714 28.15 5.25 -33.92
CA GLY A 714 29.33 4.42 -34.03
C GLY A 714 29.09 3.17 -34.85
N ALA A 715 28.85 3.31 -36.15
CA ALA A 715 29.13 2.23 -37.08
C ALA A 715 30.66 2.02 -37.03
N GLY A 716 31.09 0.89 -36.42
CA GLY A 716 32.49 0.47 -36.50
C GLY A 716 33.14 0.30 -35.13
N ASP A 717 32.92 -0.86 -34.50
CA ASP A 717 34.04 -1.56 -33.87
C ASP A 717 33.90 -3.05 -34.25
N GLY A 718 34.71 -3.37 -35.24
CA GLY A 718 34.93 -4.73 -35.69
C GLY A 718 35.55 -5.57 -34.57
N GLU A 719 35.26 -6.81 -34.67
CA GLU A 719 35.90 -7.93 -34.01
C GLU A 719 37.38 -7.72 -33.69
N GLU A 720 37.74 -7.88 -32.44
CA GLU A 720 38.97 -8.59 -32.02
C GLU A 720 38.72 -9.35 -30.71
#